data_b017a3b94357a0ab0d5786e8d27809da
#
_entry.id   b017a3b94357a0ab0d5786e8d27809da
#
_cell.length_a   1.000
_cell.length_b   1.000
_cell.length_c   1.000
_cell.angle_alpha   90.00
_cell.angle_beta   90.00
_cell.angle_gamma   90.00
#
_symmetry.space_group_name_H-M   'P 1'
#
loop_
_entity.id
_entity.type
_entity.pdbx_description
1 polymer ?
#
loop_
_entity_poly.entity_id
_entity_poly.type
_entity_poly.pdbx_seq_one_letter_code
_entity_poly.pdbx_strand_id
1 'polypeptide(L)'
;MRYTLLIFVLSLCTAFTQEVVKEGLLDPITITATRFNELISDVPYSVDLIEGRDILEDMPRGFPSVFASNPGVQVQKTANGKGSPFIRGFTGFRNLLLIDGIRLNHAAFREGPNQYWGTVDPLIASRIELIKGQGSVLYGSDAIGGTVNVITKDSSPLSYEENRSFVEGQIMYRGSTAENSHTGRIEGLVGIGQKTGVLMGYTDRSIGNIRASGIGELPFTGYSEHGMDLRIDHYFQENVHGIFSFQKFEQNNLWRVHKTIYSKSWEGTSVGNELRRSGDQSRTLAYAQIKAEDLEGPFQRIHANLSWHNHEESRLRIKANQKTDFQGFDLDSFGSWIQMESDTALGKITYGTSYYQDRADTFRSDLDKDGNVIRKRIQGPFGDDSTYEQLGFFVQDIIELNDRFDLNIGSRFTHIDANIGRYENPQTGLQDQLNNDWDNLSNSLRGIYKKNDKLNIYAGLSQGFRAPNFSDLSRLDSARSNEIETPSPDLNPEKFLSYEIGSSFDDEKLEFGISAFYTDIRDMIVRTPTGRLIEDEYEVIKKNGSEGYIYGLELNTSYHINDRLNVFGALAFNDGMVDTYPDSSLLVRSEPVSRLLPVTTNLGFRYDLSDSQWVELSSIISDRQDTLNTRDRSDTQRIPPGGTPGYAIFNFRYGLQLNEQTLLTASIENITDQEYRVHGSGQNEPGINFIFGASLKF
;
A
#
# COMPACT_ATOMS: atom_id res chain seq x y z
N MET A 1 -26.09 21.44 -27.11
CA MET A 1 -24.62 21.42 -27.34
C MET A 1 -23.95 20.19 -26.69
N ARG A 2 -24.60 19.01 -26.69
CA ARG A 2 -24.06 17.78 -26.05
C ARG A 2 -23.83 16.61 -27.03
N TYR A 3 -24.05 16.81 -28.33
CA TYR A 3 -23.89 15.75 -29.35
C TYR A 3 -22.84 16.05 -30.43
N THR A 4 -22.15 17.19 -30.36
CA THR A 4 -21.20 17.61 -31.40
C THR A 4 -19.76 17.17 -31.12
N LEU A 5 -19.45 16.68 -29.90
CA LEU A 5 -18.10 16.25 -29.52
C LEU A 5 -17.83 14.77 -29.88
N LEU A 6 -18.87 13.97 -30.06
CA LEU A 6 -18.73 12.54 -30.37
C LEU A 6 -18.43 12.24 -31.84
N ILE A 7 -18.69 13.18 -32.75
CA ILE A 7 -18.54 13.01 -34.20
C ILE A 7 -17.15 13.44 -34.69
N PHE A 8 -16.42 14.23 -33.92
CA PHE A 8 -15.07 14.71 -34.31
C PHE A 8 -13.96 13.70 -34.05
N VAL A 9 -14.16 12.69 -33.19
CA VAL A 9 -13.18 11.65 -32.87
C VAL A 9 -13.15 10.52 -33.90
N LEU A 10 -14.19 10.36 -34.72
CA LEU A 10 -14.32 9.26 -35.69
C LEU A 10 -13.70 9.54 -37.09
N SER A 11 -13.14 10.71 -37.32
CA SER A 11 -12.68 11.13 -38.66
C SER A 11 -11.17 11.15 -38.88
N LEU A 12 -10.37 10.69 -37.89
CA LEU A 12 -8.90 10.76 -37.98
C LEU A 12 -8.20 9.40 -38.03
N CYS A 13 -8.90 8.31 -38.36
CA CYS A 13 -8.28 7.00 -38.55
C CYS A 13 -7.98 6.73 -40.03
N THR A 14 -6.81 7.16 -40.52
CA THR A 14 -6.21 6.57 -41.72
C THR A 14 -4.71 6.39 -41.56
N ALA A 15 -4.35 5.12 -41.43
CA ALA A 15 -3.15 4.44 -41.90
C ALA A 15 -1.75 4.87 -41.42
N PHE A 16 -1.19 4.08 -40.55
CA PHE A 16 0.20 3.61 -40.66
C PHE A 16 0.28 2.19 -40.07
N THR A 17 0.53 1.22 -40.93
CA THR A 17 0.87 -0.15 -40.51
C THR A 17 2.37 -0.16 -40.19
N GLN A 18 2.69 -0.29 -38.92
CA GLN A 18 4.00 -0.70 -38.44
C GLN A 18 3.89 -2.13 -37.87
N GLU A 19 4.85 -2.99 -38.29
CA GLU A 19 4.91 -4.38 -37.80
C GLU A 19 5.03 -4.37 -36.26
N VAL A 20 4.14 -5.13 -35.60
CA VAL A 20 4.23 -5.42 -34.18
C VAL A 20 5.50 -6.24 -33.97
N VAL A 21 6.52 -5.62 -33.42
CA VAL A 21 7.65 -6.34 -32.84
C VAL A 21 7.06 -7.05 -31.60
N LYS A 22 7.02 -8.38 -31.59
CA LYS A 22 6.83 -9.15 -30.36
C LYS A 22 7.95 -8.71 -29.43
N GLU A 23 7.64 -7.94 -28.39
CA GLU A 23 8.54 -7.74 -27.26
C GLU A 23 8.89 -9.13 -26.76
N GLY A 24 10.15 -9.54 -26.91
CA GLY A 24 10.66 -10.72 -26.25
C GLY A 24 10.43 -10.51 -24.75
N LEU A 25 9.87 -11.50 -24.08
CA LEU A 25 9.74 -11.53 -22.62
C LEU A 25 11.14 -11.27 -22.05
N LEU A 26 11.38 -10.02 -21.63
CA LEU A 26 12.54 -9.71 -20.80
C LEU A 26 12.24 -10.28 -19.42
N ASP A 27 13.20 -10.99 -18.81
CA ASP A 27 13.06 -11.47 -17.45
C ASP A 27 12.65 -10.33 -16.53
N PRO A 28 11.63 -10.51 -15.67
CA PRO A 28 11.14 -9.44 -14.83
C PRO A 28 12.20 -8.97 -13.84
N ILE A 29 12.38 -7.66 -13.73
CA ILE A 29 13.35 -7.02 -12.85
C ILE A 29 12.68 -6.34 -11.67
N THR A 30 13.36 -6.33 -10.52
CA THR A 30 12.96 -5.56 -9.33
C THR A 30 14.06 -4.58 -8.93
N ILE A 31 13.67 -3.41 -8.43
CA ILE A 31 14.57 -2.44 -7.81
C ILE A 31 14.46 -2.52 -6.28
N THR A 32 13.28 -2.86 -5.78
CA THR A 32 12.95 -2.77 -4.36
C THR A 32 13.72 -3.79 -3.51
N ALA A 33 14.02 -4.96 -4.06
CA ALA A 33 14.71 -6.02 -3.32
C ALA A 33 16.20 -5.73 -3.01
N THR A 34 16.84 -4.92 -3.85
CA THR A 34 18.31 -4.65 -3.78
C THR A 34 18.66 -3.18 -3.89
N ARG A 35 17.68 -2.30 -4.13
CA ARG A 35 17.78 -0.87 -4.44
C ARG A 35 18.35 -0.52 -5.82
N PHE A 36 18.80 -1.49 -6.58
CA PHE A 36 19.19 -1.40 -8.00
C PHE A 36 18.45 -2.45 -8.81
N ASN A 37 18.48 -2.32 -10.14
CA ASN A 37 17.85 -3.28 -11.05
C ASN A 37 18.52 -4.65 -10.94
N GLU A 38 17.76 -5.66 -10.53
CA GLU A 38 18.16 -7.07 -10.50
C GLU A 38 17.01 -7.94 -11.02
N LEU A 39 17.34 -9.10 -11.57
CA LEU A 39 16.34 -10.07 -12.00
C LEU A 39 15.59 -10.61 -10.77
N ILE A 40 14.28 -10.77 -10.88
CA ILE A 40 13.48 -11.35 -9.79
C ILE A 40 13.96 -12.75 -9.45
N SER A 41 14.40 -13.51 -10.45
CA SER A 41 14.97 -14.85 -10.26
C SER A 41 16.24 -14.87 -9.40
N ASP A 42 17.00 -13.79 -9.37
CA ASP A 42 18.29 -13.69 -8.68
C ASP A 42 18.20 -13.15 -7.25
N VAL A 43 17.02 -12.72 -6.83
CA VAL A 43 16.84 -12.18 -5.47
C VAL A 43 16.25 -13.22 -4.51
N PRO A 44 16.82 -13.37 -3.29
CA PRO A 44 16.36 -14.36 -2.31
C PRO A 44 15.13 -13.85 -1.52
N TYR A 45 14.08 -13.40 -2.22
CA TYR A 45 12.86 -12.83 -1.64
C TYR A 45 11.62 -13.33 -2.37
N SER A 46 10.49 -13.36 -1.67
CA SER A 46 9.18 -13.47 -2.31
C SER A 46 8.78 -12.11 -2.88
N VAL A 47 8.74 -11.99 -4.19
CA VAL A 47 8.41 -10.76 -4.93
C VAL A 47 7.15 -10.96 -5.74
N ASP A 48 6.17 -10.06 -5.60
CA ASP A 48 5.04 -9.96 -6.52
C ASP A 48 5.22 -8.69 -7.36
N LEU A 49 4.98 -8.82 -8.65
CA LEU A 49 5.02 -7.72 -9.61
C LEU A 49 3.62 -7.52 -10.19
N ILE A 50 3.17 -6.26 -10.25
CA ILE A 50 1.92 -5.87 -10.91
C ILE A 50 2.31 -4.86 -11.98
N GLU A 51 2.18 -5.25 -13.23
CA GLU A 51 2.58 -4.44 -14.37
C GLU A 51 1.54 -3.34 -14.67
N GLY A 52 1.98 -2.25 -15.29
CA GLY A 52 1.09 -1.17 -15.70
C GLY A 52 0.01 -1.63 -16.68
N ARG A 53 0.28 -2.68 -17.48
CA ARG A 53 -0.70 -3.32 -18.34
C ARG A 53 -1.83 -3.96 -17.52
N ASP A 54 -1.52 -4.68 -16.46
CA ASP A 54 -2.52 -5.29 -15.58
C ASP A 54 -3.40 -4.21 -14.94
N ILE A 55 -2.78 -3.09 -14.52
CA ILE A 55 -3.50 -1.94 -13.96
C ILE A 55 -4.46 -1.34 -15.00
N LEU A 56 -4.08 -1.27 -16.28
CA LEU A 56 -4.94 -0.78 -17.35
C LEU A 56 -6.06 -1.77 -17.71
N GLU A 57 -5.79 -3.07 -17.70
CA GLU A 57 -6.79 -4.10 -17.97
C GLU A 57 -7.80 -4.21 -16.84
N ASP A 58 -7.35 -4.13 -15.58
CA ASP A 58 -8.19 -4.23 -14.37
C ASP A 58 -8.88 -2.92 -14.02
N MET A 59 -8.27 -1.79 -14.33
CA MET A 59 -8.75 -0.45 -13.95
C MET A 59 -9.25 -0.40 -12.49
N PRO A 60 -8.36 -0.59 -11.50
CA PRO A 60 -8.73 -0.70 -10.11
C PRO A 60 -9.44 0.56 -9.61
N ARG A 61 -10.38 0.42 -8.68
CA ARG A 61 -11.14 1.52 -8.09
C ARG A 61 -10.24 2.57 -7.43
N GLY A 62 -9.18 2.13 -6.77
CA GLY A 62 -8.17 2.96 -6.11
C GLY A 62 -6.96 2.10 -5.75
N PHE A 63 -5.88 2.72 -5.28
CA PHE A 63 -4.61 2.03 -5.09
C PHE A 63 -4.69 0.76 -4.21
N PRO A 64 -5.37 0.74 -3.05
CA PRO A 64 -5.45 -0.49 -2.27
C PRO A 64 -6.11 -1.66 -3.02
N SER A 65 -7.00 -1.38 -3.98
CA SER A 65 -7.71 -2.42 -4.75
C SER A 65 -6.81 -3.16 -5.74
N VAL A 66 -5.65 -2.61 -6.08
CA VAL A 66 -4.64 -3.27 -6.93
C VAL A 66 -4.22 -4.62 -6.36
N PHE A 67 -4.23 -4.77 -5.03
CA PHE A 67 -3.80 -5.98 -4.34
C PHE A 67 -4.92 -7.01 -4.09
N ALA A 68 -6.14 -6.77 -4.59
CA ALA A 68 -7.30 -7.60 -4.26
C ALA A 68 -7.15 -9.08 -4.69
N SER A 69 -6.37 -9.36 -5.71
CA SER A 69 -6.08 -10.71 -6.22
C SER A 69 -4.71 -11.26 -5.81
N ASN A 70 -3.87 -10.48 -5.10
CA ASN A 70 -2.54 -10.93 -4.71
C ASN A 70 -2.60 -11.93 -3.54
N PRO A 71 -1.90 -13.07 -3.63
CA PRO A 71 -1.87 -14.05 -2.56
C PRO A 71 -1.20 -13.49 -1.30
N GLY A 72 -1.78 -13.78 -0.13
CA GLY A 72 -1.25 -13.30 1.15
C GLY A 72 -1.45 -11.82 1.42
N VAL A 73 -2.17 -11.09 0.55
CA VAL A 73 -2.53 -9.70 0.75
C VAL A 73 -4.05 -9.56 0.85
N GLN A 74 -4.52 -9.03 1.95
CA GLN A 74 -5.94 -8.72 2.14
C GLN A 74 -6.13 -7.23 2.38
N VAL A 75 -7.07 -6.62 1.66
CA VAL A 75 -7.35 -5.18 1.78
C VAL A 75 -8.52 -4.94 2.72
N GLN A 76 -8.23 -4.51 3.94
CA GLN A 76 -9.26 -4.11 4.90
C GLN A 76 -9.69 -2.66 4.66
N LYS A 77 -11.00 -2.40 4.60
CA LYS A 77 -11.58 -1.08 4.35
C LYS A 77 -12.35 -0.55 5.55
N THR A 78 -12.01 0.66 6.02
CA THR A 78 -12.78 1.39 7.05
C THR A 78 -13.72 2.43 6.45
N ALA A 79 -13.55 2.77 5.19
CA ALA A 79 -14.41 3.54 4.31
C ALA A 79 -14.14 3.09 2.88
N ASN A 80 -14.98 3.44 1.93
CA ASN A 80 -14.85 2.97 0.54
C ASN A 80 -13.51 3.39 -0.10
N GLY A 81 -13.07 4.63 0.09
CA GLY A 81 -11.75 5.12 -0.36
C GLY A 81 -10.60 4.91 0.63
N LYS A 82 -10.80 4.19 1.75
CA LYS A 82 -9.79 4.00 2.81
C LYS A 82 -9.50 2.52 3.00
N GLY A 83 -8.58 1.99 2.23
CA GLY A 83 -8.10 0.61 2.31
C GLY A 83 -6.67 0.51 2.83
N SER A 84 -6.37 -0.56 3.53
CA SER A 84 -5.02 -0.89 3.98
C SER A 84 -4.71 -2.34 3.71
N PRO A 85 -3.64 -2.65 3.00
CA PRO A 85 -3.20 -4.01 2.82
C PRO A 85 -2.72 -4.61 4.14
N PHE A 86 -3.12 -5.86 4.37
CA PHE A 86 -2.48 -6.75 5.32
C PHE A 86 -1.54 -7.65 4.54
N ILE A 87 -0.28 -7.68 4.91
CA ILE A 87 0.76 -8.48 4.28
C ILE A 87 1.37 -9.36 5.36
N ARG A 88 1.29 -10.69 5.20
CA ARG A 88 1.77 -11.66 6.19
C ARG A 88 1.27 -11.37 7.63
N GLY A 89 0.01 -10.94 7.78
CA GLY A 89 -0.62 -10.60 9.06
C GLY A 89 -0.30 -9.20 9.61
N PHE A 90 0.59 -8.44 8.99
CA PHE A 90 0.93 -7.08 9.39
C PHE A 90 0.20 -6.02 8.56
N THR A 91 -0.11 -4.88 9.16
CA THR A 91 -0.80 -3.77 8.51
C THR A 91 -0.40 -2.41 9.08
N GLY A 92 -0.93 -1.35 8.51
CA GLY A 92 -0.70 0.02 8.95
C GLY A 92 0.76 0.40 8.81
N PHE A 93 1.34 0.90 9.88
CA PHE A 93 2.74 1.31 9.93
C PHE A 93 3.75 0.13 9.97
N ARG A 94 3.30 -1.14 9.95
CA ARG A 94 4.18 -2.31 9.84
C ARG A 94 4.36 -2.81 8.41
N ASN A 95 3.81 -2.08 7.44
CA ASN A 95 4.08 -2.23 6.01
C ASN A 95 4.59 -0.92 5.45
N LEU A 96 5.68 -0.97 4.69
CA LEU A 96 6.28 0.22 4.10
C LEU A 96 5.73 0.46 2.69
N LEU A 97 5.29 1.70 2.44
CA LEU A 97 4.90 2.17 1.12
C LEU A 97 5.92 3.18 0.60
N LEU A 98 6.39 2.96 -0.63
CA LEU A 98 7.31 3.82 -1.35
C LEU A 98 6.70 4.27 -2.67
N ILE A 99 7.12 5.45 -3.16
CA ILE A 99 6.98 5.87 -4.56
C ILE A 99 8.38 6.19 -5.08
N ASP A 100 8.82 5.51 -6.12
CA ASP A 100 10.16 5.65 -6.71
C ASP A 100 11.29 5.60 -5.65
N GLY A 101 11.13 4.71 -4.66
CA GLY A 101 12.06 4.55 -3.54
C GLY A 101 11.94 5.59 -2.43
N ILE A 102 11.00 6.54 -2.53
CA ILE A 102 10.75 7.57 -1.52
C ILE A 102 9.70 7.08 -0.53
N ARG A 103 10.03 7.14 0.74
CA ARG A 103 9.17 6.69 1.84
C ARG A 103 7.94 7.58 1.98
N LEU A 104 6.73 6.96 1.95
CA LEU A 104 5.47 7.63 2.27
C LEU A 104 5.02 7.42 3.72
N ASN A 105 5.54 6.40 4.41
CA ASN A 105 5.27 6.22 5.82
C ASN A 105 5.91 7.38 6.60
N HIS A 106 5.09 8.23 7.14
CA HIS A 106 5.47 9.32 8.03
C HIS A 106 5.04 9.02 9.48
N ALA A 107 5.52 9.79 10.43
CA ALA A 107 5.33 9.56 11.86
C ALA A 107 3.86 9.68 12.36
N ALA A 108 2.93 10.16 11.52
CA ALA A 108 1.49 10.16 11.82
C ALA A 108 0.76 8.87 11.41
N PHE A 109 1.43 7.88 10.80
CA PHE A 109 0.83 6.60 10.45
C PHE A 109 0.29 5.90 11.71
N ARG A 110 -0.84 5.17 11.56
CA ARG A 110 -1.57 4.57 12.68
C ARG A 110 -1.48 3.06 12.65
N GLU A 111 -1.61 2.47 13.83
CA GLU A 111 -1.88 1.05 13.95
C GLU A 111 -3.25 0.70 13.33
N GLY A 112 -3.34 -0.42 12.66
CA GLY A 112 -4.55 -0.91 12.00
C GLY A 112 -4.73 -0.32 10.62
N PRO A 113 -5.92 -0.45 10.03
CA PRO A 113 -6.15 -0.04 8.66
C PRO A 113 -5.78 1.41 8.45
N ASN A 114 -4.80 1.61 7.59
CA ASN A 114 -4.25 2.91 7.28
C ASN A 114 -4.90 3.44 5.99
N GLN A 115 -5.46 4.62 6.07
CA GLN A 115 -6.13 5.25 4.94
C GLN A 115 -5.17 5.89 3.93
N TYR A 116 -3.91 6.08 4.28
CA TYR A 116 -2.96 6.88 3.50
C TYR A 116 -2.51 6.20 2.19
N TRP A 117 -2.60 4.88 2.12
CA TRP A 117 -2.41 4.14 0.87
C TRP A 117 -3.44 4.53 -0.21
N GLY A 118 -4.62 4.99 0.19
CA GLY A 118 -5.64 5.52 -0.72
C GLY A 118 -5.26 6.84 -1.40
N THR A 119 -4.19 7.52 -0.97
CA THR A 119 -3.71 8.79 -1.57
C THR A 119 -2.74 8.60 -2.74
N VAL A 120 -2.54 7.38 -3.21
CA VAL A 120 -1.75 7.07 -4.40
C VAL A 120 -2.69 6.77 -5.56
N ASP A 121 -2.47 7.40 -6.71
CA ASP A 121 -3.20 7.07 -7.92
C ASP A 121 -2.56 5.84 -8.60
N PRO A 122 -3.25 4.70 -8.73
CA PRO A 122 -2.67 3.54 -9.40
C PRO A 122 -2.35 3.78 -10.88
N LEU A 123 -3.03 4.73 -11.54
CA LEU A 123 -2.85 5.00 -12.96
C LEU A 123 -1.55 5.74 -13.31
N ILE A 124 -0.80 6.24 -12.30
CA ILE A 124 0.55 6.79 -12.52
C ILE A 124 1.64 5.72 -12.57
N ALA A 125 1.33 4.49 -12.14
CA ALA A 125 2.32 3.43 -12.04
C ALA A 125 2.65 2.82 -13.41
N SER A 126 3.94 2.63 -13.67
CA SER A 126 4.43 1.72 -14.71
C SER A 126 4.41 0.28 -14.22
N ARG A 127 4.74 0.08 -12.93
CA ARG A 127 4.61 -1.19 -12.22
C ARG A 127 4.56 -0.96 -10.71
N ILE A 128 4.12 -1.96 -9.97
CA ILE A 128 4.12 -1.97 -8.50
C ILE A 128 4.86 -3.22 -8.06
N GLU A 129 5.89 -3.05 -7.24
CA GLU A 129 6.69 -4.12 -6.67
C GLU A 129 6.28 -4.35 -5.21
N LEU A 130 5.95 -5.57 -4.86
CA LEU A 130 5.69 -6.00 -3.49
C LEU A 130 6.73 -7.02 -3.05
N ILE A 131 7.63 -6.63 -2.16
CA ILE A 131 8.55 -7.53 -1.47
C ILE A 131 7.91 -7.95 -0.15
N LYS A 132 7.66 -9.24 0.03
CA LYS A 132 7.06 -9.76 1.26
C LYS A 132 8.13 -10.07 2.30
N GLY A 133 7.81 -9.76 3.57
CA GLY A 133 8.70 -9.95 4.71
C GLY A 133 9.57 -8.74 5.04
N GLN A 134 10.66 -8.98 5.77
CA GLN A 134 11.48 -7.93 6.41
C GLN A 134 12.34 -7.17 5.41
N GLY A 135 12.11 -5.88 5.26
CA GLY A 135 12.90 -4.96 4.43
C GLY A 135 13.74 -3.95 5.24
N SER A 136 13.85 -4.11 6.57
CA SER A 136 14.43 -3.07 7.44
C SER A 136 15.91 -2.80 7.21
N VAL A 137 16.68 -3.73 6.68
CA VAL A 137 18.08 -3.51 6.32
C VAL A 137 18.22 -2.43 5.25
N LEU A 138 17.39 -2.46 4.22
CA LEU A 138 17.43 -1.47 3.16
C LEU A 138 16.68 -0.19 3.51
N TYR A 139 15.53 -0.31 4.19
CA TYR A 139 14.56 0.78 4.30
C TYR A 139 14.35 1.31 5.74
N GLY A 140 14.91 0.66 6.76
CA GLY A 140 14.76 1.09 8.16
C GLY A 140 13.46 0.66 8.83
N SER A 141 12.92 1.50 9.70
CA SER A 141 11.69 1.23 10.45
C SER A 141 10.49 0.91 9.53
N ASP A 142 9.52 0.14 10.02
CA ASP A 142 8.21 -0.13 9.40
C ASP A 142 8.16 -1.22 8.31
N ALA A 143 9.28 -1.59 7.69
CA ALA A 143 9.33 -2.60 6.65
C ALA A 143 9.30 -4.03 7.26
N ILE A 144 8.17 -4.42 7.87
CA ILE A 144 8.02 -5.67 8.63
C ILE A 144 7.26 -6.74 7.83
N GLY A 145 6.00 -6.48 7.49
CA GLY A 145 5.18 -7.42 6.72
C GLY A 145 5.54 -7.44 5.25
N GLY A 146 5.88 -6.27 4.71
CA GLY A 146 6.33 -6.11 3.34
C GLY A 146 6.69 -4.67 3.01
N THR A 147 7.35 -4.51 1.86
CA THR A 147 7.65 -3.23 1.25
C THR A 147 6.98 -3.16 -0.12
N VAL A 148 6.15 -2.17 -0.33
CA VAL A 148 5.51 -1.88 -1.62
C VAL A 148 6.18 -0.65 -2.21
N ASN A 149 6.60 -0.74 -3.47
CA ASN A 149 7.17 0.38 -4.19
C ASN A 149 6.39 0.60 -5.50
N VAL A 150 5.81 1.78 -5.62
CA VAL A 150 5.15 2.22 -6.85
C VAL A 150 6.22 2.86 -7.75
N ILE A 151 6.53 2.21 -8.84
CA ILE A 151 7.42 2.77 -9.86
C ILE A 151 6.54 3.56 -10.83
N THR A 152 6.77 4.86 -10.93
CA THR A 152 5.97 5.73 -11.77
C THR A 152 6.34 5.60 -13.24
N LYS A 153 5.38 5.87 -14.14
CA LYS A 153 5.64 5.98 -15.57
C LYS A 153 6.73 7.00 -15.83
N ASP A 154 7.60 6.71 -16.74
CA ASP A 154 8.63 7.62 -17.23
C ASP A 154 8.34 8.08 -18.67
N SER A 155 9.13 9.02 -19.16
CA SER A 155 9.00 9.55 -20.50
C SER A 155 9.92 8.86 -21.52
N SER A 156 10.76 7.92 -21.06
CA SER A 156 11.69 7.10 -21.87
C SER A 156 12.36 7.82 -23.05
N PRO A 157 12.97 9.00 -22.86
CA PRO A 157 13.44 9.81 -23.98
C PRO A 157 14.50 9.13 -24.84
N LEU A 158 15.27 8.18 -24.30
CA LEU A 158 16.28 7.41 -25.05
C LEU A 158 15.66 6.42 -26.07
N SER A 159 14.38 6.09 -25.93
CA SER A 159 13.68 5.16 -26.84
C SER A 159 13.27 5.81 -28.17
N TYR A 160 13.45 7.13 -28.32
CA TYR A 160 13.01 7.88 -29.49
C TYR A 160 14.16 8.18 -30.50
N GLU A 161 13.77 8.45 -31.74
CA GLU A 161 14.73 8.79 -32.78
C GLU A 161 15.50 10.08 -32.49
N GLU A 162 16.78 10.10 -32.85
CA GLU A 162 17.67 11.24 -32.65
C GLU A 162 17.11 12.51 -33.31
N ASN A 163 17.16 13.64 -32.61
CA ASN A 163 16.74 14.96 -33.08
C ASN A 163 15.26 15.14 -33.47
N ARG A 164 14.38 14.24 -33.04
CA ARG A 164 12.95 14.36 -33.32
C ARG A 164 12.20 14.74 -32.02
N SER A 165 11.40 15.80 -32.06
CA SER A 165 10.43 16.09 -31.02
C SER A 165 9.12 15.40 -31.36
N PHE A 166 8.42 14.87 -30.35
CA PHE A 166 7.14 14.22 -30.54
C PHE A 166 6.18 14.63 -29.39
N VAL A 167 4.92 14.43 -29.64
CA VAL A 167 3.85 14.59 -28.66
C VAL A 167 2.96 13.37 -28.77
N GLU A 168 2.73 12.71 -27.64
CA GLU A 168 1.82 11.59 -27.50
C GLU A 168 0.83 11.87 -26.39
N GLY A 169 -0.31 11.24 -26.43
CA GLY A 169 -1.31 11.36 -25.38
C GLY A 169 -2.06 10.08 -25.15
N GLN A 170 -2.69 9.97 -23.97
CA GLN A 170 -3.55 8.86 -23.63
C GLN A 170 -4.78 9.37 -22.86
N ILE A 171 -5.94 8.86 -23.21
CA ILE A 171 -7.18 9.06 -22.46
C ILE A 171 -7.63 7.70 -21.95
N MET A 172 -7.97 7.64 -20.66
CA MET A 172 -8.48 6.44 -20.01
C MET A 172 -9.83 6.75 -19.38
N TYR A 173 -10.75 5.80 -19.47
CA TYR A 173 -12.06 5.89 -18.84
C TYR A 173 -12.44 4.57 -18.21
N ARG A 174 -13.05 4.62 -17.02
CA ARG A 174 -13.70 3.51 -16.34
C ARG A 174 -15.08 3.92 -15.84
N GLY A 175 -16.08 3.09 -16.11
CA GLY A 175 -17.42 3.18 -15.51
C GLY A 175 -17.77 1.91 -14.77
N SER A 176 -18.51 2.00 -13.65
CA SER A 176 -18.92 0.87 -12.83
C SER A 176 -20.34 1.04 -12.32
N THR A 177 -21.12 -0.05 -12.31
CA THR A 177 -22.56 0.00 -11.97
C THR A 177 -22.85 -0.11 -10.48
N ALA A 178 -22.07 -0.91 -9.73
CA ALA A 178 -22.36 -1.15 -8.31
C ALA A 178 -22.17 0.10 -7.44
N GLU A 179 -21.42 1.05 -7.91
CA GLU A 179 -21.16 2.32 -7.22
C GLU A 179 -21.58 3.52 -8.07
N ASN A 180 -22.10 3.27 -9.28
CA ASN A 180 -22.34 4.33 -10.25
C ASN A 180 -21.12 5.25 -10.36
N SER A 181 -19.93 4.65 -10.51
CA SER A 181 -18.67 5.38 -10.49
C SER A 181 -18.13 5.66 -11.87
N HIS A 182 -17.42 6.77 -11.97
CA HIS A 182 -16.71 7.20 -13.17
C HIS A 182 -15.29 7.61 -12.81
N THR A 183 -14.31 7.11 -13.55
CA THR A 183 -12.91 7.50 -13.49
C THR A 183 -12.49 7.94 -14.87
N GLY A 184 -11.90 9.11 -14.99
CA GLY A 184 -11.28 9.61 -16.20
C GLY A 184 -9.84 10.01 -15.94
N ARG A 185 -8.92 9.64 -16.83
CA ARG A 185 -7.55 10.15 -16.83
C ARG A 185 -7.16 10.62 -18.23
N ILE A 186 -6.51 11.75 -18.28
CA ILE A 186 -5.80 12.23 -19.45
C ILE A 186 -4.33 12.37 -19.11
N GLU A 187 -3.46 11.89 -19.98
CA GLU A 187 -2.02 12.11 -19.87
C GLU A 187 -1.44 12.51 -21.20
N GLY A 188 -0.37 13.30 -21.16
CA GLY A 188 0.36 13.79 -22.31
C GLY A 188 1.86 13.66 -22.10
N LEU A 189 2.55 13.23 -23.13
CA LEU A 189 3.99 13.04 -23.18
C LEU A 189 4.56 13.93 -24.28
N VAL A 190 5.57 14.72 -23.92
CA VAL A 190 6.34 15.54 -24.86
C VAL A 190 7.80 15.11 -24.79
N GLY A 191 8.35 14.64 -25.92
CA GLY A 191 9.76 14.32 -26.07
C GLY A 191 10.49 15.42 -26.84
N ILE A 192 11.69 15.78 -26.38
CA ILE A 192 12.57 16.78 -27.01
C ILE A 192 13.92 16.12 -27.33
N GLY A 193 14.07 15.63 -28.53
CA GLY A 193 15.21 14.79 -28.93
C GLY A 193 15.26 13.52 -28.09
N GLN A 194 16.43 12.93 -27.95
CA GLN A 194 16.66 11.75 -27.07
C GLN A 194 17.04 12.10 -25.63
N LYS A 195 16.96 13.38 -25.23
CA LYS A 195 17.48 13.83 -23.93
C LYS A 195 16.45 14.19 -22.91
N THR A 196 15.30 14.72 -23.33
CA THR A 196 14.32 15.26 -22.39
C THR A 196 12.94 14.78 -22.74
N GLY A 197 12.25 14.27 -21.73
CA GLY A 197 10.83 13.97 -21.82
C GLY A 197 10.07 14.59 -20.68
N VAL A 198 8.83 15.00 -20.95
CA VAL A 198 7.90 15.59 -19.97
C VAL A 198 6.59 14.84 -20.04
N LEU A 199 6.24 14.15 -18.97
CA LEU A 199 4.96 13.47 -18.79
C LEU A 199 4.09 14.26 -17.84
N MET A 200 2.83 14.49 -18.20
CA MET A 200 1.83 15.15 -17.35
C MET A 200 0.55 14.34 -17.37
N GLY A 201 -0.09 14.20 -16.21
CA GLY A 201 -1.34 13.48 -16.06
C GLY A 201 -2.33 14.19 -15.14
N TYR A 202 -3.62 13.97 -15.41
CA TYR A 202 -4.71 14.38 -14.54
C TYR A 202 -5.77 13.28 -14.48
N THR A 203 -6.16 12.92 -13.26
CA THR A 203 -7.17 11.91 -12.96
C THR A 203 -8.31 12.53 -12.17
N ASP A 204 -9.54 12.24 -12.57
CA ASP A 204 -10.77 12.59 -11.86
C ASP A 204 -11.58 11.33 -11.57
N ARG A 205 -12.02 11.15 -10.32
CA ARG A 205 -12.87 10.04 -9.90
C ARG A 205 -14.07 10.53 -9.12
N SER A 206 -15.24 10.08 -9.55
CA SER A 206 -16.51 10.23 -8.83
C SER A 206 -17.05 8.84 -8.50
N ILE A 207 -17.09 8.53 -7.22
CA ILE A 207 -17.50 7.23 -6.70
C ILE A 207 -18.83 7.43 -5.95
N GLY A 208 -19.89 6.76 -6.38
CA GLY A 208 -21.18 6.80 -5.71
C GLY A 208 -21.28 5.81 -4.54
N ASN A 209 -22.49 5.67 -4.01
CA ASN A 209 -22.74 4.74 -2.91
C ASN A 209 -22.66 3.28 -3.38
N ILE A 210 -22.02 2.43 -2.58
CA ILE A 210 -21.95 0.99 -2.84
C ILE A 210 -23.35 0.37 -2.79
N ARG A 211 -23.65 -0.46 -3.79
CA ARG A 211 -24.77 -1.41 -3.78
C ARG A 211 -24.21 -2.80 -3.46
N ALA A 212 -24.39 -3.22 -2.21
CA ALA A 212 -24.02 -4.54 -1.77
C ALA A 212 -25.18 -5.52 -1.95
N SER A 213 -24.86 -6.78 -2.26
CA SER A 213 -25.85 -7.84 -2.32
C SER A 213 -26.56 -8.01 -0.97
N GLY A 214 -27.81 -8.42 -0.98
CA GLY A 214 -28.61 -8.71 0.20
C GLY A 214 -29.05 -7.46 0.97
N ILE A 215 -28.13 -6.58 1.32
CA ILE A 215 -28.41 -5.38 2.15
C ILE A 215 -28.65 -4.09 1.35
N GLY A 216 -28.44 -4.13 0.02
CA GLY A 216 -28.71 -3.02 -0.90
C GLY A 216 -27.75 -1.85 -0.77
N GLU A 217 -28.20 -0.63 -1.12
CA GLU A 217 -27.34 0.56 -1.10
C GLU A 217 -26.86 0.91 0.31
N LEU A 218 -25.54 1.16 0.43
CA LEU A 218 -24.87 1.64 1.65
C LEU A 218 -24.74 3.17 1.56
N PRO A 219 -25.56 3.94 2.29
CA PRO A 219 -25.55 5.39 2.18
C PRO A 219 -24.24 5.99 2.68
N PHE A 220 -23.87 7.12 2.10
CA PHE A 220 -22.63 7.86 2.45
C PHE A 220 -21.32 7.12 2.21
N THR A 221 -21.31 6.06 1.39
CA THR A 221 -20.07 5.41 0.98
C THR A 221 -19.45 6.03 -0.27
N GLY A 222 -20.14 6.96 -0.92
CA GLY A 222 -19.64 7.72 -2.06
C GLY A 222 -18.60 8.78 -1.65
N TYR A 223 -17.66 9.08 -2.55
CA TYR A 223 -16.59 10.05 -2.36
C TYR A 223 -16.02 10.51 -3.71
N SER A 224 -15.14 11.50 -3.73
CA SER A 224 -14.44 11.95 -4.93
C SER A 224 -12.93 12.01 -4.74
N GLU A 225 -12.20 11.86 -5.85
CA GLU A 225 -10.74 11.94 -5.90
C GLU A 225 -10.29 12.77 -7.09
N HIS A 226 -9.21 13.52 -6.89
CA HIS A 226 -8.52 14.26 -7.93
C HIS A 226 -7.02 14.02 -7.82
N GLY A 227 -6.39 13.65 -8.92
CA GLY A 227 -4.95 13.42 -9.00
C GLY A 227 -4.33 14.25 -10.12
N MET A 228 -3.15 14.80 -9.89
CA MET A 228 -2.32 15.40 -10.93
C MET A 228 -0.87 15.00 -10.72
N ASP A 229 -0.17 14.78 -11.81
CA ASP A 229 1.23 14.41 -11.82
C ASP A 229 1.98 15.08 -12.96
N LEU A 230 3.25 15.38 -12.69
CA LEU A 230 4.24 15.88 -13.65
C LEU A 230 5.53 15.10 -13.40
N ARG A 231 6.14 14.63 -14.47
CA ARG A 231 7.48 14.05 -14.43
C ARG A 231 8.31 14.62 -15.58
N ILE A 232 9.55 14.96 -15.29
CA ILE A 232 10.55 15.42 -16.24
C ILE A 232 11.75 14.49 -16.11
N ASP A 233 12.09 13.81 -17.19
CA ASP A 233 13.29 13.01 -17.33
C ASP A 233 14.28 13.74 -18.24
N HIS A 234 15.54 13.87 -17.81
CA HIS A 234 16.60 14.48 -18.59
C HIS A 234 17.89 13.68 -18.52
N TYR A 235 18.39 13.27 -19.66
CA TYR A 235 19.68 12.62 -19.79
C TYR A 235 20.78 13.64 -20.06
N PHE A 236 21.61 13.90 -19.05
CA PHE A 236 22.81 14.73 -19.18
C PHE A 236 23.83 14.05 -20.09
N GLN A 237 23.97 12.74 -19.90
CA GLN A 237 24.70 11.75 -20.68
C GLN A 237 23.85 10.48 -20.77
N GLU A 238 24.19 9.53 -21.63
CA GLU A 238 23.43 8.27 -21.76
C GLU A 238 23.31 7.50 -20.44
N ASN A 239 24.34 7.60 -19.59
CA ASN A 239 24.44 6.95 -18.31
C ASN A 239 24.20 7.89 -17.10
N VAL A 240 23.79 9.14 -17.31
CA VAL A 240 23.48 10.10 -16.24
C VAL A 240 22.11 10.69 -16.45
N HIS A 241 21.15 10.22 -15.69
CA HIS A 241 19.73 10.53 -15.76
C HIS A 241 19.28 11.38 -14.57
N GLY A 242 18.72 12.54 -14.84
CA GLY A 242 18.06 13.41 -13.87
C GLY A 242 16.55 13.30 -13.98
N ILE A 243 15.87 13.20 -12.84
CA ILE A 243 14.43 13.09 -12.72
C ILE A 243 13.94 14.21 -11.82
N PHE A 244 12.88 14.90 -12.25
CA PHE A 244 12.06 15.74 -11.37
C PHE A 244 10.61 15.27 -11.47
N SER A 245 9.93 15.11 -10.32
CA SER A 245 8.52 14.75 -10.29
C SER A 245 7.76 15.57 -9.26
N PHE A 246 6.52 15.87 -9.60
CA PHE A 246 5.52 16.49 -8.74
C PHE A 246 4.21 15.72 -8.84
N GLN A 247 3.59 15.42 -7.70
CA GLN A 247 2.31 14.73 -7.61
C GLN A 247 1.44 15.42 -6.57
N LYS A 248 0.17 15.60 -6.89
CA LYS A 248 -0.85 16.01 -5.92
C LYS A 248 -2.06 15.10 -6.03
N PHE A 249 -2.58 14.67 -4.89
CA PHE A 249 -3.74 13.79 -4.80
C PHE A 249 -4.67 14.23 -3.66
N GLU A 250 -5.95 14.32 -3.94
CA GLU A 250 -6.98 14.75 -2.99
C GLU A 250 -8.12 13.74 -2.94
N GLN A 251 -8.58 13.41 -1.75
CA GLN A 251 -9.78 12.63 -1.50
C GLN A 251 -10.74 13.43 -0.63
N ASN A 252 -11.99 13.53 -1.06
CA ASN A 252 -12.99 14.35 -0.39
C ASN A 252 -14.22 13.54 0.01
N ASN A 253 -14.82 13.93 1.13
CA ASN A 253 -16.08 13.38 1.65
C ASN A 253 -16.02 11.88 2.00
N LEU A 254 -14.93 11.43 2.63
CA LEU A 254 -14.72 10.04 3.02
C LEU A 254 -15.41 9.72 4.35
N TRP A 255 -16.52 8.99 4.31
CA TRP A 255 -17.25 8.63 5.52
C TRP A 255 -16.85 7.26 6.08
N ARG A 256 -16.65 7.20 7.40
CA ARG A 256 -16.55 5.93 8.14
C ARG A 256 -17.96 5.49 8.57
N VAL A 257 -18.73 5.01 7.63
CA VAL A 257 -20.17 4.73 7.78
C VAL A 257 -20.45 3.75 8.92
N HIS A 258 -19.60 2.73 9.13
CA HIS A 258 -19.79 1.75 10.22
C HIS A 258 -19.84 2.37 11.63
N LYS A 259 -19.32 3.58 11.84
CA LYS A 259 -19.39 4.33 13.09
C LYS A 259 -20.71 5.09 13.25
N THR A 260 -21.51 5.19 12.20
CA THR A 260 -22.69 6.06 12.16
C THR A 260 -23.99 5.27 12.23
N ILE A 261 -25.08 5.98 12.54
CA ILE A 261 -26.46 5.45 12.54
C ILE A 261 -26.92 5.02 11.12
N TYR A 262 -26.17 5.39 10.09
CA TYR A 262 -26.46 5.04 8.68
C TYR A 262 -25.83 3.72 8.26
N SER A 263 -25.03 3.10 9.12
CA SER A 263 -24.51 1.76 8.84
C SER A 263 -25.64 0.73 8.85
N LYS A 264 -25.47 -0.32 8.04
CA LYS A 264 -26.39 -1.44 8.01
C LYS A 264 -25.80 -2.62 8.78
N SER A 265 -26.62 -3.25 9.62
CA SER A 265 -26.25 -4.51 10.27
C SER A 265 -26.10 -5.60 9.21
N TRP A 266 -25.06 -6.39 9.33
CA TRP A 266 -24.75 -7.54 8.50
C TRP A 266 -24.29 -8.68 9.40
N GLU A 267 -24.90 -9.88 9.27
CA GLU A 267 -24.55 -11.05 10.07
C GLU A 267 -24.51 -10.76 11.60
N GLY A 268 -25.38 -9.88 12.07
CA GLY A 268 -25.45 -9.50 13.48
C GLY A 268 -24.48 -8.41 13.92
N THR A 269 -23.76 -7.75 13.01
CA THR A 269 -22.94 -6.58 13.38
C THR A 269 -23.80 -5.44 13.92
N SER A 270 -23.28 -4.71 14.90
CA SER A 270 -23.97 -3.58 15.50
C SER A 270 -23.90 -2.33 14.60
N VAL A 271 -24.99 -1.57 14.58
CA VAL A 271 -25.04 -0.24 13.94
C VAL A 271 -24.25 0.75 14.81
N GLY A 272 -23.57 1.69 14.16
CA GLY A 272 -22.88 2.79 14.85
C GLY A 272 -23.87 3.78 15.46
N ASN A 273 -23.35 4.70 16.27
CA ASN A 273 -24.16 5.69 16.98
C ASN A 273 -23.83 7.14 16.65
N GLU A 274 -22.79 7.40 15.85
CA GLU A 274 -22.45 8.77 15.44
C GLU A 274 -23.42 9.27 14.35
N LEU A 275 -23.71 10.56 14.34
CA LEU A 275 -24.53 11.19 13.30
C LEU A 275 -23.72 11.51 12.05
N ARG A 276 -22.41 11.76 12.22
CA ARG A 276 -21.46 12.00 11.13
C ARG A 276 -20.04 11.60 11.54
N ARG A 277 -19.32 10.98 10.62
CA ARG A 277 -17.88 10.78 10.68
C ARG A 277 -17.30 10.78 9.28
N SER A 278 -16.97 11.96 8.80
CA SER A 278 -16.41 12.18 7.48
C SER A 278 -15.06 12.88 7.58
N GLY A 279 -14.23 12.76 6.57
CA GLY A 279 -12.96 13.45 6.48
C GLY A 279 -12.51 13.61 5.06
N ASP A 280 -11.55 14.50 4.90
CA ASP A 280 -10.85 14.78 3.65
C ASP A 280 -9.37 14.57 3.88
N GLN A 281 -8.63 14.24 2.83
CA GLN A 281 -7.17 14.14 2.89
C GLN A 281 -6.54 14.55 1.57
N SER A 282 -5.35 15.13 1.66
CA SER A 282 -4.54 15.48 0.50
C SER A 282 -3.10 15.03 0.69
N ARG A 283 -2.43 14.73 -0.43
CA ARG A 283 -1.02 14.39 -0.47
C ARG A 283 -0.35 15.15 -1.62
N THR A 284 0.74 15.81 -1.31
CA THR A 284 1.63 16.42 -2.30
C THR A 284 3.02 15.80 -2.15
N LEU A 285 3.63 15.34 -3.25
CA LEU A 285 4.99 14.83 -3.28
C LEU A 285 5.76 15.53 -4.39
N ALA A 286 6.88 16.15 -4.05
CA ALA A 286 7.84 16.69 -5.02
C ALA A 286 9.21 16.09 -4.76
N TYR A 287 9.92 15.66 -5.79
CA TYR A 287 11.26 15.12 -5.64
C TYR A 287 12.14 15.36 -6.85
N ALA A 288 13.44 15.35 -6.60
CA ALA A 288 14.47 15.31 -7.61
C ALA A 288 15.40 14.13 -7.36
N GLN A 289 15.70 13.36 -8.41
CA GLN A 289 16.65 12.25 -8.37
C GLN A 289 17.72 12.42 -9.44
N ILE A 290 18.90 11.92 -9.14
CA ILE A 290 19.94 11.71 -10.11
C ILE A 290 20.38 10.24 -10.05
N LYS A 291 20.46 9.60 -11.21
CA LYS A 291 20.94 8.23 -11.39
C LYS A 291 22.12 8.28 -12.34
N ALA A 292 23.27 7.81 -11.88
CA ALA A 292 24.44 7.63 -12.70
C ALA A 292 24.81 6.14 -12.65
N GLU A 293 24.85 5.51 -13.80
CA GLU A 293 25.05 4.06 -13.95
C GLU A 293 26.21 3.81 -14.93
N ASP A 294 26.74 2.60 -14.94
CA ASP A 294 27.87 2.20 -15.77
C ASP A 294 29.08 3.16 -15.67
N LEU A 295 29.40 3.54 -14.43
CA LEU A 295 30.52 4.44 -14.15
C LEU A 295 31.84 3.67 -14.09
N GLU A 296 32.90 4.30 -14.64
CA GLU A 296 34.26 3.80 -14.46
C GLU A 296 34.80 4.17 -13.06
N GLY A 297 35.51 3.26 -12.41
CA GLY A 297 36.16 3.51 -11.12
C GLY A 297 35.58 2.69 -9.97
N PRO A 298 35.66 3.20 -8.73
CA PRO A 298 35.22 2.42 -7.54
C PRO A 298 33.71 2.30 -7.37
N PHE A 299 32.94 3.12 -8.04
CA PHE A 299 31.48 3.14 -8.00
C PHE A 299 30.92 2.86 -9.39
N GLN A 300 30.17 1.79 -9.54
CA GLN A 300 29.52 1.44 -10.81
C GLN A 300 28.19 2.18 -10.97
N ARG A 301 27.49 2.37 -9.84
CA ARG A 301 26.20 3.09 -9.82
C ARG A 301 26.12 4.05 -8.64
N ILE A 302 25.57 5.23 -8.86
CA ILE A 302 25.29 6.24 -7.82
C ILE A 302 23.89 6.78 -8.06
N HIS A 303 22.98 6.60 -7.08
CA HIS A 303 21.68 7.21 -7.08
C HIS A 303 21.54 8.13 -5.87
N ALA A 304 20.96 9.31 -6.08
CA ALA A 304 20.68 10.27 -5.02
C ALA A 304 19.28 10.86 -5.18
N ASN A 305 18.66 11.22 -4.07
CA ASN A 305 17.32 11.78 -3.99
C ASN A 305 17.24 12.93 -2.99
N LEU A 306 16.43 13.92 -3.34
CA LEU A 306 15.85 14.91 -2.44
C LEU A 306 14.34 14.93 -2.65
N SER A 307 13.56 14.90 -1.57
CA SER A 307 12.10 14.88 -1.63
C SER A 307 11.46 15.74 -0.55
N TRP A 308 10.32 16.30 -0.88
CA TRP A 308 9.39 16.94 0.02
C TRP A 308 8.01 16.32 -0.16
N HIS A 309 7.41 15.88 0.94
CA HIS A 309 6.11 15.26 0.99
C HIS A 309 5.25 16.00 2.01
N ASN A 310 4.11 16.53 1.61
CA ASN A 310 3.10 17.09 2.51
C ASN A 310 1.88 16.18 2.55
N HIS A 311 1.32 15.97 3.74
CA HIS A 311 0.10 15.20 3.95
C HIS A 311 -0.82 15.92 4.93
N GLU A 312 -2.03 16.24 4.46
CA GLU A 312 -3.09 16.82 5.27
C GLU A 312 -4.23 15.83 5.47
N GLU A 313 -4.77 15.74 6.68
CA GLU A 313 -6.01 15.01 6.98
C GLU A 313 -6.90 15.87 7.86
N SER A 314 -8.18 15.93 7.52
CA SER A 314 -9.21 16.51 8.38
C SER A 314 -10.34 15.52 8.65
N ARG A 315 -11.03 15.71 9.78
CA ARG A 315 -12.17 14.89 10.18
C ARG A 315 -13.21 15.71 10.91
N LEU A 316 -14.45 15.65 10.44
CA LEU A 316 -15.63 16.13 11.15
C LEU A 316 -16.38 14.96 11.78
N ARG A 317 -16.60 15.03 13.10
CA ARG A 317 -17.39 14.05 13.84
C ARG A 317 -18.53 14.73 14.57
N ILE A 318 -19.74 14.15 14.45
CA ILE A 318 -20.92 14.54 15.23
C ILE A 318 -21.39 13.30 15.99
N LYS A 319 -21.28 13.32 17.31
CA LYS A 319 -21.74 12.24 18.21
C LYS A 319 -23.26 12.22 18.33
N ALA A 320 -23.83 11.12 18.85
CA ALA A 320 -25.29 10.97 19.10
C ALA A 320 -25.88 12.09 19.97
N ASN A 321 -25.12 12.59 20.93
CA ASN A 321 -25.50 13.71 21.80
C ASN A 321 -25.26 15.11 21.16
N GLN A 322 -25.02 15.16 19.85
CA GLN A 322 -24.73 16.35 19.05
C GLN A 322 -23.43 17.10 19.40
N LYS A 323 -22.59 16.55 20.29
CA LYS A 323 -21.23 17.07 20.46
C LYS A 323 -20.49 16.91 19.12
N THR A 324 -19.96 18.02 18.64
CA THR A 324 -19.27 18.10 17.35
C THR A 324 -17.80 18.43 17.58
N ASP A 325 -16.91 17.68 16.92
CA ASP A 325 -15.49 18.01 16.86
C ASP A 325 -14.98 18.00 15.41
N PHE A 326 -14.10 18.96 15.12
CA PHE A 326 -13.34 19.05 13.88
C PHE A 326 -11.87 18.99 14.23
N GLN A 327 -11.14 18.02 13.67
CA GLN A 327 -9.73 17.81 13.96
C GLN A 327 -8.98 17.35 12.72
N GLY A 328 -7.67 17.52 12.74
CA GLY A 328 -6.80 17.08 11.68
C GLY A 328 -5.34 17.34 11.98
N PHE A 329 -4.53 17.15 10.96
CA PHE A 329 -3.12 17.49 10.96
C PHE A 329 -2.68 17.96 9.58
N ASP A 330 -1.60 18.72 9.57
CA ASP A 330 -0.77 19.07 8.43
C ASP A 330 0.65 18.57 8.74
N LEU A 331 1.24 17.76 7.85
CA LEU A 331 2.53 17.15 8.06
C LEU A 331 3.41 17.32 6.83
N ASP A 332 4.56 17.94 7.04
CA ASP A 332 5.64 17.99 6.07
C ASP A 332 6.72 16.97 6.39
N SER A 333 7.14 16.21 5.38
CA SER A 333 8.24 15.25 5.44
C SER A 333 9.31 15.63 4.42
N PHE A 334 10.50 15.95 4.87
CA PHE A 334 11.68 16.14 4.04
C PHE A 334 12.48 14.85 4.02
N GLY A 335 12.82 14.35 2.83
CA GLY A 335 13.60 13.12 2.65
C GLY A 335 14.82 13.33 1.77
N SER A 336 15.93 12.72 2.15
CA SER A 336 17.13 12.64 1.32
C SER A 336 17.80 11.28 1.47
N TRP A 337 18.31 10.74 0.38
CA TRP A 337 19.16 9.56 0.45
C TRP A 337 20.16 9.55 -0.70
N ILE A 338 21.27 8.87 -0.47
CA ILE A 338 22.27 8.53 -1.47
C ILE A 338 22.62 7.06 -1.32
N GLN A 339 22.72 6.37 -2.43
CA GLN A 339 23.13 4.97 -2.49
C GLN A 339 24.14 4.76 -3.61
N MET A 340 25.08 3.85 -3.38
CA MET A 340 26.15 3.52 -4.29
C MET A 340 26.29 2.01 -4.40
N GLU A 341 26.69 1.55 -5.55
CA GLU A 341 27.05 0.15 -5.80
C GLU A 341 28.52 0.09 -6.26
N SER A 342 29.24 -0.89 -5.76
CA SER A 342 30.64 -1.15 -6.09
C SER A 342 30.84 -2.64 -6.33
N ASP A 343 31.45 -2.98 -7.47
CA ASP A 343 31.91 -4.34 -7.71
C ASP A 343 33.21 -4.57 -6.94
N THR A 344 33.30 -5.70 -6.28
CA THR A 344 34.48 -6.12 -5.50
C THR A 344 34.90 -7.52 -5.90
N ALA A 345 36.06 -7.95 -5.39
CA ALA A 345 36.52 -9.32 -5.62
C ALA A 345 35.61 -10.41 -5.00
N LEU A 346 34.72 -10.03 -4.08
CA LEU A 346 33.81 -10.95 -3.38
C LEU A 346 32.37 -10.89 -3.92
N GLY A 347 31.97 -9.80 -4.55
CA GLY A 347 30.61 -9.60 -5.05
C GLY A 347 30.26 -8.14 -5.27
N LYS A 348 28.97 -7.82 -5.25
CA LYS A 348 28.42 -6.48 -5.43
C LYS A 348 28.02 -5.89 -4.07
N ILE A 349 28.67 -4.81 -3.67
CA ILE A 349 28.33 -4.09 -2.42
C ILE A 349 27.45 -2.89 -2.74
N THR A 350 26.23 -2.88 -2.19
CA THR A 350 25.33 -1.74 -2.16
C THR A 350 25.39 -1.08 -0.77
N TYR A 351 25.61 0.22 -0.70
CA TYR A 351 25.68 0.95 0.55
C TYR A 351 25.18 2.38 0.40
N GLY A 352 24.80 2.99 1.51
CA GLY A 352 24.30 4.34 1.46
C GLY A 352 23.80 4.88 2.79
N THR A 353 23.24 6.08 2.71
CA THR A 353 22.64 6.77 3.84
C THR A 353 21.28 7.34 3.46
N SER A 354 20.41 7.47 4.44
CA SER A 354 19.10 8.09 4.29
C SER A 354 18.78 8.96 5.49
N TYR A 355 18.16 10.12 5.24
CA TYR A 355 17.64 11.01 6.26
C TYR A 355 16.22 11.42 5.92
N TYR A 356 15.32 11.31 6.91
CA TYR A 356 13.96 11.79 6.84
C TYR A 356 13.63 12.63 8.06
N GLN A 357 12.94 13.74 7.87
CA GLN A 357 12.44 14.60 8.93
C GLN A 357 10.97 14.91 8.67
N ASP A 358 10.12 14.51 9.62
CA ASP A 358 8.69 14.85 9.64
C ASP A 358 8.46 16.00 10.62
N ARG A 359 7.61 16.97 10.22
CA ARG A 359 7.09 18.03 11.07
C ARG A 359 5.60 18.04 10.98
N ALA A 360 4.91 18.02 12.12
CA ALA A 360 3.47 17.94 12.15
C ALA A 360 2.85 18.98 13.07
N ASP A 361 1.94 19.75 12.52
CA ASP A 361 1.00 20.59 13.24
C ASP A 361 -0.35 19.93 13.29
N THR A 362 -0.99 19.91 14.46
CA THR A 362 -2.29 19.28 14.66
C THR A 362 -3.29 20.26 15.24
N PHE A 363 -4.55 20.01 14.97
CA PHE A 363 -5.63 20.84 15.51
C PHE A 363 -6.84 20.03 15.91
N ARG A 364 -7.55 20.50 16.93
CA ARG A 364 -8.89 20.04 17.29
C ARG A 364 -9.70 21.17 17.86
N SER A 365 -10.93 21.33 17.35
CA SER A 365 -11.91 22.29 17.83
C SER A 365 -13.20 21.56 18.16
N ASP A 366 -13.77 21.86 19.33
CA ASP A 366 -15.13 21.48 19.67
C ASP A 366 -16.06 22.57 19.12
N LEU A 367 -17.14 22.19 18.46
CA LEU A 367 -18.06 23.09 17.78
C LEU A 367 -19.45 23.02 18.42
N ASP A 368 -20.19 24.13 18.39
CA ASP A 368 -21.61 24.14 18.68
C ASP A 368 -22.44 23.57 17.52
N LYS A 369 -23.78 23.52 17.70
CA LYS A 369 -24.71 23.00 16.68
C LYS A 369 -24.74 23.85 15.39
N ASP A 370 -24.30 25.09 15.45
CA ASP A 370 -24.30 26.06 14.36
C ASP A 370 -22.92 26.10 13.65
N GLY A 371 -21.96 25.28 14.14
CA GLY A 371 -20.61 25.15 13.58
C GLY A 371 -19.60 26.17 14.14
N ASN A 372 -19.94 26.95 15.16
CA ASN A 372 -19.01 27.90 15.76
C ASN A 372 -18.07 27.19 16.73
N VAL A 373 -16.81 27.61 16.77
CA VAL A 373 -15.80 27.07 17.68
C VAL A 373 -16.11 27.52 19.12
N ILE A 374 -16.39 26.55 19.99
CA ILE A 374 -16.60 26.79 21.44
C ILE A 374 -15.35 26.49 22.27
N ARG A 375 -14.46 25.63 21.76
CA ARG A 375 -13.18 25.31 22.42
C ARG A 375 -12.14 24.85 21.40
N LYS A 376 -10.92 25.39 21.49
CA LYS A 376 -9.72 24.82 20.86
C LYS A 376 -9.02 23.91 21.84
N ARG A 377 -8.64 22.71 21.40
CA ARG A 377 -7.91 21.73 22.22
C ARG A 377 -6.41 21.96 22.10
N ILE A 378 -5.63 21.38 23.00
CA ILE A 378 -4.17 21.45 23.03
C ILE A 378 -3.58 20.73 21.81
N GLN A 379 -4.18 19.62 21.41
CA GLN A 379 -3.74 18.76 20.30
C GLN A 379 -4.89 18.29 19.45
N GLY A 380 -4.57 17.83 18.26
CA GLY A 380 -5.44 17.09 17.35
C GLY A 380 -5.46 15.57 17.63
N PRO A 381 -5.35 14.75 16.59
CA PRO A 381 -5.38 13.28 16.74
C PRO A 381 -4.13 12.70 17.44
N PHE A 382 -3.03 13.45 17.50
CA PHE A 382 -1.78 13.20 18.23
C PHE A 382 -1.19 14.55 18.65
N GLY A 383 -0.03 14.56 19.30
CA GLY A 383 0.60 15.79 19.82
C GLY A 383 0.90 16.80 18.73
N ASP A 384 0.78 18.06 19.09
CA ASP A 384 0.97 19.21 18.21
C ASP A 384 2.42 19.70 18.26
N ASP A 385 2.86 20.44 17.22
CA ASP A 385 4.23 20.98 17.11
C ASP A 385 5.28 19.84 17.29
N SER A 386 5.10 18.77 16.51
CA SER A 386 5.87 17.54 16.66
C SER A 386 6.89 17.37 15.54
N THR A 387 8.08 16.87 15.89
CA THR A 387 9.14 16.52 14.93
C THR A 387 9.60 15.09 15.11
N TYR A 388 9.94 14.42 14.00
CA TYR A 388 10.43 13.06 13.99
C TYR A 388 11.55 12.93 12.96
N GLU A 389 12.73 12.55 13.40
CA GLU A 389 13.91 12.44 12.54
C GLU A 389 14.39 10.99 12.49
N GLN A 390 14.78 10.55 11.31
CA GLN A 390 15.34 9.23 11.10
C GLN A 390 16.59 9.32 10.24
N LEU A 391 17.74 8.97 10.79
CA LEU A 391 19.02 8.85 10.09
C LEU A 391 19.40 7.38 9.99
N GLY A 392 19.79 6.91 8.80
CA GLY A 392 20.16 5.52 8.58
C GLY A 392 21.40 5.38 7.71
N PHE A 393 22.23 4.38 8.03
CA PHE A 393 23.37 3.93 7.24
C PHE A 393 23.20 2.44 6.97
N PHE A 394 23.35 2.02 5.74
CA PHE A 394 23.18 0.62 5.36
C PHE A 394 24.28 0.14 4.44
N VAL A 395 24.55 -1.14 4.50
CA VAL A 395 25.40 -1.88 3.58
C VAL A 395 24.80 -3.25 3.33
N GLN A 396 24.84 -3.70 2.09
CA GLN A 396 24.42 -5.03 1.66
C GLN A 396 25.44 -5.54 0.65
N ASP A 397 25.89 -6.78 0.79
CA ASP A 397 26.79 -7.45 -0.13
C ASP A 397 26.14 -8.70 -0.71
N ILE A 398 26.16 -8.83 -2.02
CA ILE A 398 25.74 -10.02 -2.75
C ILE A 398 27.01 -10.73 -3.20
N ILE A 399 27.36 -11.80 -2.50
CA ILE A 399 28.56 -12.58 -2.68
C ILE A 399 28.25 -13.80 -3.53
N GLU A 400 28.80 -13.86 -4.73
CA GLU A 400 28.71 -15.03 -5.61
C GLU A 400 29.74 -16.08 -5.15
N LEU A 401 29.33 -17.04 -4.33
CA LEU A 401 30.23 -18.08 -3.82
C LEU A 401 30.65 -19.08 -4.91
N ASN A 402 29.78 -19.32 -5.87
CA ASN A 402 30.02 -20.07 -7.10
C ASN A 402 28.83 -19.88 -8.04
N ASP A 403 28.87 -20.43 -9.26
CA ASP A 403 27.84 -20.30 -10.31
C ASP A 403 26.40 -20.69 -9.86
N ARG A 404 26.26 -21.34 -8.70
CA ARG A 404 24.98 -21.85 -8.21
C ARG A 404 24.56 -21.31 -6.85
N PHE A 405 25.42 -20.61 -6.15
CA PHE A 405 25.12 -20.19 -4.78
C PHE A 405 25.56 -18.76 -4.51
N ASP A 406 24.58 -17.88 -4.30
CA ASP A 406 24.80 -16.50 -3.90
C ASP A 406 24.39 -16.32 -2.44
N LEU A 407 25.12 -15.49 -1.74
CA LEU A 407 24.87 -15.11 -0.35
C LEU A 407 24.68 -13.61 -0.26
N ASN A 408 23.54 -13.18 0.27
CA ASN A 408 23.22 -11.78 0.51
C ASN A 408 23.33 -11.49 2.01
N ILE A 409 24.24 -10.61 2.37
CA ILE A 409 24.49 -10.19 3.76
C ILE A 409 24.24 -8.70 3.86
N GLY A 410 23.40 -8.28 4.79
CA GLY A 410 23.08 -6.87 4.97
C GLY A 410 23.10 -6.43 6.42
N SER A 411 23.43 -5.15 6.64
CA SER A 411 23.39 -4.50 7.94
C SER A 411 22.96 -3.04 7.81
N ARG A 412 22.15 -2.56 8.74
CA ARG A 412 21.73 -1.17 8.83
C ARG A 412 21.75 -0.68 10.27
N PHE A 413 22.39 0.44 10.50
CA PHE A 413 22.22 1.25 11.70
C PHE A 413 21.18 2.34 11.43
N THR A 414 20.26 2.56 12.37
CA THR A 414 19.24 3.62 12.30
C THR A 414 19.15 4.32 13.65
N HIS A 415 19.24 5.64 13.63
CA HIS A 415 19.00 6.53 14.76
C HIS A 415 17.70 7.29 14.53
N ILE A 416 16.88 7.41 15.56
CA ILE A 416 15.56 8.06 15.48
C ILE A 416 15.40 8.97 16.68
N ASP A 417 15.02 10.25 16.41
CA ASP A 417 14.61 11.24 17.39
C ASP A 417 13.13 11.59 17.21
N ALA A 418 12.35 11.60 18.29
CA ALA A 418 10.95 12.00 18.32
C ALA A 418 10.73 13.08 19.38
N ASN A 419 10.30 14.25 18.96
CA ASN A 419 9.93 15.36 19.83
C ASN A 419 8.43 15.66 19.66
N ILE A 420 7.68 15.65 20.77
CA ILE A 420 6.30 16.08 20.83
C ILE A 420 6.25 17.40 21.58
N GLY A 421 6.09 18.51 20.86
CA GLY A 421 6.17 19.84 21.45
C GLY A 421 4.99 20.15 22.37
N ARG A 422 3.79 19.64 22.05
CA ARG A 422 2.58 19.86 22.86
C ARG A 422 1.65 18.67 22.81
N TYR A 423 1.32 18.11 24.00
CA TYR A 423 0.22 17.16 24.11
C TYR A 423 -0.59 17.40 25.39
N GLU A 424 -1.83 16.96 25.43
CA GLU A 424 -2.69 17.04 26.62
C GLU A 424 -2.41 15.85 27.55
N ASN A 425 -1.90 16.12 28.74
CA ASN A 425 -1.77 15.11 29.77
C ASN A 425 -3.19 14.72 30.27
N PRO A 426 -3.62 13.47 30.08
CA PRO A 426 -5.01 13.08 30.36
C PRO A 426 -5.36 13.08 31.83
N GLN A 427 -4.36 13.10 32.75
CA GLN A 427 -4.58 13.11 34.20
C GLN A 427 -4.79 14.52 34.73
N THR A 428 -4.07 15.50 34.19
CA THR A 428 -4.08 16.89 34.66
C THR A 428 -4.90 17.83 33.76
N GLY A 429 -5.13 17.43 32.50
CA GLY A 429 -5.72 18.29 31.47
C GLY A 429 -4.82 19.45 31.04
N LEU A 430 -3.55 19.46 31.45
CA LEU A 430 -2.58 20.49 31.12
C LEU A 430 -1.71 20.07 29.94
N GLN A 431 -1.08 21.06 29.31
CA GLN A 431 -0.09 20.83 28.27
C GLN A 431 1.17 20.19 28.87
N ASP A 432 1.72 19.24 28.13
CA ASP A 432 2.99 18.56 28.42
C ASP A 432 3.78 18.41 27.13
N GLN A 433 5.06 17.99 27.23
CA GLN A 433 5.97 17.76 26.11
C GLN A 433 6.75 16.45 26.32
N LEU A 434 7.30 15.92 25.23
CA LEU A 434 8.00 14.62 25.25
C LEU A 434 9.15 14.59 24.27
N ASN A 435 10.29 14.04 24.67
CA ASN A 435 11.44 13.75 23.81
C ASN A 435 11.89 12.32 24.03
N ASN A 436 12.03 11.58 22.95
CA ASN A 436 12.55 10.20 22.98
C ASN A 436 13.53 10.01 21.83
N ASP A 437 14.53 9.17 22.04
CA ASP A 437 15.46 8.72 21.01
C ASP A 437 15.66 7.22 21.07
N TRP A 438 15.99 6.62 19.93
CA TRP A 438 16.25 5.18 19.82
C TRP A 438 17.30 4.88 18.76
N ASP A 439 18.17 3.92 19.07
CA ASP A 439 19.09 3.31 18.14
C ASP A 439 18.68 1.89 17.80
N ASN A 440 18.88 1.49 16.55
CA ASN A 440 18.64 0.11 16.14
C ASN A 440 19.68 -0.35 15.11
N LEU A 441 20.15 -1.60 15.29
CA LEU A 441 20.95 -2.32 14.31
C LEU A 441 20.13 -3.49 13.77
N SER A 442 19.86 -3.48 12.47
CA SER A 442 19.15 -4.57 11.77
C SER A 442 20.11 -5.31 10.85
N ASN A 443 20.08 -6.64 10.87
CA ASN A 443 20.91 -7.50 10.06
C ASN A 443 20.06 -8.47 9.22
N SER A 444 20.58 -8.90 8.09
CA SER A 444 20.02 -9.96 7.27
C SER A 444 21.10 -10.89 6.72
N LEU A 445 20.74 -12.15 6.60
CA LEU A 445 21.56 -13.18 5.97
C LEU A 445 20.63 -14.04 5.13
N ARG A 446 20.80 -14.01 3.83
CA ARG A 446 19.98 -14.75 2.88
C ARG A 446 20.85 -15.47 1.87
N GLY A 447 20.42 -16.60 1.39
CA GLY A 447 21.10 -17.34 0.35
C GLY A 447 20.13 -17.83 -0.73
N ILE A 448 20.61 -17.90 -1.96
CA ILE A 448 19.91 -18.47 -3.07
C ILE A 448 20.76 -19.58 -3.69
N TYR A 449 20.16 -20.74 -3.92
CA TYR A 449 20.74 -21.86 -4.60
C TYR A 449 20.07 -22.03 -5.97
N LYS A 450 20.79 -21.73 -7.03
CA LYS A 450 20.40 -21.87 -8.44
C LYS A 450 20.67 -23.33 -8.87
N LYS A 451 19.65 -24.19 -8.76
CA LYS A 451 19.81 -25.60 -9.15
C LYS A 451 20.06 -25.73 -10.64
N ASN A 452 19.40 -24.91 -11.43
CA ASN A 452 19.58 -24.71 -12.87
C ASN A 452 18.91 -23.37 -13.23
N ASP A 453 18.89 -22.99 -14.50
CA ASP A 453 18.34 -21.73 -15.01
C ASP A 453 16.83 -21.55 -14.74
N LYS A 454 16.12 -22.60 -14.30
CA LYS A 454 14.66 -22.62 -14.07
C LYS A 454 14.26 -22.74 -12.61
N LEU A 455 15.09 -23.34 -11.76
CA LEU A 455 14.74 -23.68 -10.38
C LEU A 455 15.71 -23.07 -9.40
N ASN A 456 15.20 -22.14 -8.61
CA ASN A 456 15.89 -21.51 -7.51
C ASN A 456 15.28 -21.91 -6.16
N ILE A 457 16.12 -22.07 -5.16
CA ILE A 457 15.73 -22.30 -3.76
C ILE A 457 16.43 -21.25 -2.93
N TYR A 458 15.69 -20.53 -2.12
CA TYR A 458 16.26 -19.54 -1.24
C TYR A 458 15.87 -19.77 0.22
N ALA A 459 16.72 -19.31 1.12
CA ALA A 459 16.44 -19.27 2.54
C ALA A 459 17.04 -18.00 3.16
N GLY A 460 16.42 -17.49 4.20
CA GLY A 460 16.88 -16.26 4.82
C GLY A 460 16.48 -16.07 6.26
N LEU A 461 17.30 -15.28 6.95
CA LEU A 461 17.11 -14.74 8.28
C LEU A 461 17.17 -13.23 8.18
N SER A 462 16.16 -12.50 8.64
CA SER A 462 16.15 -11.04 8.58
C SER A 462 15.56 -10.44 9.84
N GLN A 463 16.24 -9.42 10.36
CA GLN A 463 15.76 -8.61 11.46
C GLN A 463 14.95 -7.42 10.94
N GLY A 464 13.84 -7.14 11.59
CA GLY A 464 13.06 -5.95 11.38
C GLY A 464 12.83 -5.21 12.70
N PHE A 465 12.54 -3.92 12.62
CA PHE A 465 12.17 -3.13 13.77
C PHE A 465 11.17 -2.03 13.40
N ARG A 466 10.44 -1.56 14.39
CA ARG A 466 9.59 -0.38 14.25
C ARG A 466 9.71 0.50 15.49
N ALA A 467 10.15 1.72 15.32
CA ALA A 467 10.18 2.70 16.39
C ALA A 467 8.78 3.28 16.66
N PRO A 468 8.47 3.67 17.91
CA PRO A 468 7.26 4.41 18.23
C PRO A 468 7.19 5.72 17.44
N ASN A 469 6.01 6.08 16.96
CA ASN A 469 5.77 7.31 16.20
C ASN A 469 4.82 8.26 16.95
N PHE A 470 4.47 9.41 16.36
CA PHE A 470 3.57 10.39 16.98
C PHE A 470 2.25 9.78 17.44
N SER A 471 1.68 8.87 16.64
CA SER A 471 0.44 8.18 16.96
C SER A 471 0.59 7.18 18.10
N ASP A 472 1.78 6.64 18.32
CA ASP A 472 2.04 5.77 19.47
C ASP A 472 2.21 6.56 20.75
N LEU A 473 3.00 7.61 20.70
CA LEU A 473 3.47 8.35 21.88
C LEU A 473 2.42 9.28 22.46
N SER A 474 1.62 9.94 21.63
CA SER A 474 0.84 11.11 22.04
C SER A 474 -0.62 11.10 21.62
N ARG A 475 -1.14 10.00 21.08
CA ARG A 475 -2.52 9.95 20.58
C ARG A 475 -3.53 10.23 21.69
N LEU A 476 -4.53 11.11 21.37
CA LEU A 476 -5.70 11.36 22.19
C LEU A 476 -6.95 11.35 21.29
N ASP A 477 -7.43 10.16 20.94
CA ASP A 477 -8.57 10.00 20.02
C ASP A 477 -9.27 8.65 20.23
N SER A 478 -10.49 8.52 19.71
CA SER A 478 -11.22 7.26 19.71
C SER A 478 -10.40 6.15 19.03
N ALA A 479 -10.29 5.01 19.68
CA ALA A 479 -9.64 3.81 19.17
C ALA A 479 -10.66 2.86 18.50
N ARG A 480 -11.03 1.77 19.16
CA ARG A 480 -12.10 0.86 18.73
C ARG A 480 -13.47 1.37 19.20
N SER A 481 -14.49 0.53 19.16
CA SER A 481 -15.81 0.87 19.69
C SER A 481 -15.73 1.12 21.20
N ASN A 482 -16.22 2.28 21.63
CA ASN A 482 -16.24 2.72 23.05
C ASN A 482 -14.86 2.81 23.74
N GLU A 483 -13.79 2.99 22.98
CA GLU A 483 -12.45 3.17 23.51
C GLU A 483 -11.86 4.53 23.12
N ILE A 484 -11.18 5.17 24.04
CA ILE A 484 -10.32 6.34 23.84
C ILE A 484 -8.87 5.97 24.15
N GLU A 485 -7.99 6.24 23.20
CA GLU A 485 -6.55 6.05 23.39
C GLU A 485 -5.94 7.34 23.93
N THR A 486 -5.09 7.20 24.94
CA THR A 486 -4.40 8.32 25.61
C THR A 486 -2.89 8.20 25.46
N PRO A 487 -2.13 9.30 25.61
CA PRO A 487 -0.68 9.34 25.45
C PRO A 487 0.07 8.25 26.22
N SER A 488 1.12 7.72 25.59
CA SER A 488 1.96 6.63 26.09
C SER A 488 3.44 6.95 25.86
N PRO A 489 4.06 7.78 26.73
CA PRO A 489 5.39 8.33 26.50
C PRO A 489 6.53 7.31 26.60
N ASP A 490 6.34 6.23 27.38
CA ASP A 490 7.40 5.28 27.74
C ASP A 490 7.38 4.05 26.82
N LEU A 491 7.63 4.24 25.52
CA LEU A 491 7.63 3.16 24.54
C LEU A 491 9.02 2.92 23.97
N ASN A 492 9.33 1.65 23.70
CA ASN A 492 10.51 1.19 23.02
C ASN A 492 10.19 0.63 21.63
N PRO A 493 11.18 0.52 20.72
CA PRO A 493 10.98 -0.10 19.42
C PRO A 493 10.52 -1.56 19.50
N GLU A 494 9.58 -1.93 18.64
CA GLU A 494 9.23 -3.32 18.36
C GLU A 494 10.35 -4.00 17.59
N LYS A 495 10.59 -5.29 17.85
CA LYS A 495 11.63 -6.10 17.21
C LYS A 495 11.03 -7.35 16.60
N PHE A 496 11.52 -7.69 15.41
CA PHE A 496 11.05 -8.83 14.65
C PHE A 496 12.24 -9.63 14.12
N LEU A 497 12.15 -10.95 14.16
CA LEU A 497 13.12 -11.85 13.55
C LEU A 497 12.37 -12.83 12.66
N SER A 498 12.59 -12.75 11.34
CA SER A 498 11.92 -13.58 10.36
C SER A 498 12.86 -14.62 9.78
N TYR A 499 12.36 -15.84 9.70
CA TYR A 499 12.93 -16.97 8.99
C TYR A 499 12.07 -17.24 7.77
N GLU A 500 12.68 -17.43 6.62
CA GLU A 500 11.97 -17.69 5.38
C GLU A 500 12.71 -18.77 4.58
N ILE A 501 11.95 -19.64 3.95
CA ILE A 501 12.43 -20.56 2.93
C ILE A 501 11.45 -20.55 1.77
N GLY A 502 11.96 -20.54 0.56
CA GLY A 502 11.12 -20.56 -0.62
C GLY A 502 11.82 -21.18 -1.83
N SER A 503 11.05 -21.31 -2.88
CA SER A 503 11.52 -21.80 -4.16
C SER A 503 10.73 -21.14 -5.28
N SER A 504 11.41 -20.78 -6.34
CA SER A 504 10.83 -20.32 -7.60
C SER A 504 11.23 -21.24 -8.72
N PHE A 505 10.27 -21.53 -9.59
CA PHE A 505 10.49 -22.27 -10.84
C PHE A 505 9.84 -21.50 -11.97
N ASP A 506 10.59 -21.32 -13.05
CA ASP A 506 10.14 -20.61 -14.23
C ASP A 506 10.63 -21.33 -15.48
N ASP A 507 9.71 -21.71 -16.34
CA ASP A 507 9.99 -22.17 -17.70
C ASP A 507 8.89 -21.70 -18.66
N GLU A 508 9.04 -21.98 -19.94
CA GLU A 508 8.10 -21.55 -20.99
C GLU A 508 6.62 -21.92 -20.71
N LYS A 509 6.35 -22.88 -19.81
CA LYS A 509 5.00 -23.39 -19.54
C LYS A 509 4.55 -23.22 -18.10
N LEU A 510 5.46 -23.28 -17.16
CA LEU A 510 5.12 -23.30 -15.73
C LEU A 510 5.94 -22.27 -14.98
N GLU A 511 5.24 -21.33 -14.40
CA GLU A 511 5.75 -20.46 -13.34
C GLU A 511 5.20 -20.94 -12.00
N PHE A 512 6.06 -21.07 -11.02
CA PHE A 512 5.67 -21.55 -9.71
C PHE A 512 6.52 -20.89 -8.63
N GLY A 513 5.86 -20.39 -7.60
CA GLY A 513 6.51 -19.83 -6.41
C GLY A 513 5.89 -20.41 -5.15
N ILE A 514 6.72 -20.81 -4.20
CA ILE A 514 6.29 -21.20 -2.86
C ILE A 514 7.21 -20.57 -1.83
N SER A 515 6.63 -20.04 -0.76
CA SER A 515 7.40 -19.58 0.40
C SER A 515 6.71 -19.98 1.71
N ALA A 516 7.51 -20.34 2.69
CA ALA A 516 7.10 -20.53 4.07
C ALA A 516 7.90 -19.61 4.96
N PHE A 517 7.23 -18.96 5.90
CA PHE A 517 7.86 -18.00 6.80
C PHE A 517 7.43 -18.20 8.25
N TYR A 518 8.30 -17.80 9.15
CA TYR A 518 8.04 -17.69 10.59
C TYR A 518 8.67 -16.40 11.10
N THR A 519 7.89 -15.55 11.77
CA THR A 519 8.35 -14.29 12.35
C THR A 519 8.15 -14.29 13.86
N ASP A 520 9.24 -14.25 14.61
CA ASP A 520 9.28 -14.03 16.05
C ASP A 520 9.06 -12.54 16.33
N ILE A 521 8.20 -12.21 17.29
CA ILE A 521 7.80 -10.84 17.65
C ILE A 521 8.20 -10.58 19.07
N ARG A 522 8.90 -9.48 19.33
CA ARG A 522 9.29 -9.04 20.67
C ARG A 522 9.00 -7.57 20.87
N ASP A 523 8.67 -7.21 22.13
CA ASP A 523 8.38 -5.83 22.52
C ASP A 523 7.25 -5.20 21.69
N MET A 524 6.30 -5.99 21.17
CA MET A 524 5.20 -5.47 20.39
C MET A 524 4.40 -4.44 21.19
N ILE A 525 4.10 -3.30 20.55
CA ILE A 525 3.30 -2.25 21.13
C ILE A 525 1.82 -2.62 20.98
N VAL A 526 1.13 -2.83 22.10
CA VAL A 526 -0.28 -3.22 22.15
C VAL A 526 -1.09 -2.25 22.99
N ARG A 527 -2.37 -2.09 22.65
CA ARG A 527 -3.32 -1.33 23.46
C ARG A 527 -3.72 -2.11 24.70
N THR A 528 -3.54 -1.48 25.84
CA THR A 528 -3.80 -2.03 27.16
C THR A 528 -4.91 -1.23 27.83
N PRO A 529 -6.07 -1.84 28.20
CA PRO A 529 -7.11 -1.17 28.96
C PRO A 529 -6.60 -0.78 30.36
N THR A 530 -6.89 0.45 30.80
CA THR A 530 -6.49 0.93 32.13
C THR A 530 -7.57 0.69 33.20
N GLY A 531 -8.79 0.32 32.79
CA GLY A 531 -9.95 0.21 33.69
C GLY A 531 -10.63 1.53 34.01
N ARG A 532 -10.14 2.65 33.44
CA ARG A 532 -10.74 3.99 33.62
C ARG A 532 -11.68 4.33 32.47
N LEU A 533 -12.60 5.25 32.74
CA LEU A 533 -13.47 5.86 31.74
C LEU A 533 -13.09 7.34 31.56
N ILE A 534 -13.03 7.79 30.33
CA ILE A 534 -12.86 9.20 29.96
C ILE A 534 -14.01 9.53 28.99
N GLU A 535 -14.85 10.51 29.35
CA GLU A 535 -16.03 10.90 28.56
C GLU A 535 -16.91 9.72 28.12
N ASP A 536 -17.15 8.75 29.02
CA ASP A 536 -17.92 7.51 28.79
C ASP A 536 -17.27 6.48 27.85
N GLU A 537 -16.01 6.69 27.42
CA GLU A 537 -15.23 5.73 26.64
C GLU A 537 -14.17 5.06 27.54
N TYR A 538 -13.91 3.76 27.34
CA TYR A 538 -12.86 3.03 28.08
C TYR A 538 -11.47 3.53 27.66
N GLU A 539 -10.68 3.96 28.64
CA GLU A 539 -9.31 4.39 28.37
C GLU A 539 -8.43 3.19 28.04
N VAL A 540 -7.66 3.34 26.97
CA VAL A 540 -6.56 2.44 26.60
C VAL A 540 -5.27 3.24 26.43
N ILE A 541 -4.16 2.66 26.88
CA ILE A 541 -2.79 3.15 26.65
C ILE A 541 -2.04 2.13 25.82
N LYS A 542 -0.95 2.54 25.22
CA LYS A 542 0.00 1.62 24.57
C LYS A 542 1.07 1.18 25.55
N LYS A 543 1.50 -0.08 25.44
CA LYS A 543 2.62 -0.66 26.20
C LYS A 543 3.41 -1.63 25.31
N ASN A 544 4.71 -1.68 25.52
CA ASN A 544 5.55 -2.80 25.08
C ASN A 544 5.38 -3.99 26.01
N GLY A 545 5.86 -5.15 25.61
CA GLY A 545 5.91 -6.35 26.43
C GLY A 545 5.06 -7.48 25.90
N SER A 546 4.57 -7.35 24.67
CA SER A 546 3.97 -8.46 23.95
C SER A 546 5.03 -9.21 23.18
N GLU A 547 5.13 -10.50 23.45
CA GLU A 547 5.84 -11.47 22.65
C GLU A 547 4.84 -12.24 21.82
N GLY A 548 5.30 -12.80 20.68
CA GLY A 548 4.42 -13.56 19.83
C GLY A 548 5.12 -14.08 18.60
N TYR A 549 4.33 -14.68 17.72
CA TYR A 549 4.82 -15.16 16.43
C TYR A 549 3.71 -15.14 15.39
N ILE A 550 4.11 -15.03 14.14
CA ILE A 550 3.27 -15.27 12.96
C ILE A 550 4.04 -16.21 12.03
N TYR A 551 3.33 -17.20 11.47
CA TYR A 551 3.89 -18.07 10.44
C TYR A 551 2.88 -18.26 9.31
N GLY A 552 3.36 -18.66 8.15
CA GLY A 552 2.48 -18.87 7.02
C GLY A 552 3.14 -19.58 5.86
N LEU A 553 2.29 -19.86 4.87
CA LEU A 553 2.63 -20.48 3.60
C LEU A 553 1.96 -19.68 2.48
N GLU A 554 2.72 -19.38 1.44
CA GLU A 554 2.26 -18.72 0.23
C GLU A 554 2.64 -19.57 -0.97
N LEU A 555 1.71 -19.69 -1.91
CA LEU A 555 1.86 -20.40 -3.17
C LEU A 555 1.30 -19.54 -4.29
N ASN A 556 2.01 -19.44 -5.39
CA ASN A 556 1.53 -18.89 -6.65
C ASN A 556 1.96 -19.79 -7.81
N THR A 557 1.15 -19.89 -8.83
CA THR A 557 1.44 -20.69 -10.03
C THR A 557 0.69 -20.15 -11.23
N SER A 558 1.34 -20.22 -12.37
CA SER A 558 0.78 -19.96 -13.70
C SER A 558 1.22 -21.07 -14.64
N TYR A 559 0.28 -21.67 -15.37
CA TYR A 559 0.55 -22.79 -16.27
C TYR A 559 -0.04 -22.55 -17.65
N HIS A 560 0.82 -22.38 -18.64
CA HIS A 560 0.49 -22.29 -20.05
C HIS A 560 0.18 -23.69 -20.62
N ILE A 561 -1.10 -24.05 -20.67
CA ILE A 561 -1.54 -25.32 -21.27
C ILE A 561 -1.16 -25.34 -22.76
N ASN A 562 -1.31 -24.22 -23.43
CA ASN A 562 -0.86 -23.93 -24.78
C ASN A 562 -0.70 -22.42 -24.96
N ASP A 563 -0.29 -21.97 -26.16
CA ASP A 563 -0.03 -20.55 -26.48
C ASP A 563 -1.23 -19.60 -26.24
N ARG A 564 -2.44 -20.15 -26.04
CA ARG A 564 -3.68 -19.37 -25.86
C ARG A 564 -4.35 -19.57 -24.50
N LEU A 565 -4.01 -20.61 -23.78
CA LEU A 565 -4.68 -20.93 -22.52
C LEU A 565 -3.69 -20.97 -21.38
N ASN A 566 -3.80 -20.00 -20.51
CA ASN A 566 -3.10 -19.92 -19.24
C ASN A 566 -4.06 -20.20 -18.06
N VAL A 567 -3.67 -21.04 -17.13
CA VAL A 567 -4.37 -21.32 -15.87
C VAL A 567 -3.49 -20.84 -14.74
N PHE A 568 -4.03 -20.05 -13.84
CA PHE A 568 -3.29 -19.52 -12.70
C PHE A 568 -3.98 -19.80 -11.37
N GLY A 569 -3.16 -19.86 -10.32
CA GLY A 569 -3.66 -20.07 -8.98
C GLY A 569 -2.73 -19.50 -7.93
N ALA A 570 -3.33 -19.09 -6.82
CA ALA A 570 -2.61 -18.62 -5.66
C ALA A 570 -3.31 -19.04 -4.37
N LEU A 571 -2.53 -19.35 -3.34
CA LEU A 571 -3.02 -19.71 -2.02
C LEU A 571 -2.16 -19.03 -0.96
N ALA A 572 -2.80 -18.50 0.06
CA ALA A 572 -2.11 -17.98 1.24
C ALA A 572 -2.79 -18.44 2.52
N PHE A 573 -1.95 -18.85 3.45
CA PHE A 573 -2.31 -19.21 4.82
C PHE A 573 -1.38 -18.50 5.79
N ASN A 574 -1.92 -17.94 6.85
CA ASN A 574 -1.12 -17.52 8.01
C ASN A 574 -1.87 -17.77 9.31
N ASP A 575 -1.11 -17.96 10.39
CA ASP A 575 -1.59 -18.08 11.75
C ASP A 575 -0.55 -17.48 12.71
N GLY A 576 -0.96 -17.14 13.94
CA GLY A 576 -0.06 -16.55 14.91
C GLY A 576 -0.72 -16.21 16.23
N MET A 577 0.11 -16.14 17.25
CA MET A 577 -0.28 -15.80 18.62
C MET A 577 0.54 -14.62 19.10
N VAL A 578 -0.05 -13.80 19.95
CA VAL A 578 0.62 -12.68 20.62
C VAL A 578 0.14 -12.54 22.06
N ASP A 579 1.06 -12.30 22.95
CA ASP A 579 0.73 -11.97 24.32
C ASP A 579 0.13 -10.56 24.38
N THR A 580 -1.00 -10.41 25.01
CA THR A 580 -1.77 -9.17 25.07
C THR A 580 -2.43 -8.97 26.42
N TYR A 581 -2.98 -7.78 26.63
CA TYR A 581 -3.79 -7.43 27.80
C TYR A 581 -5.25 -7.31 27.35
N PRO A 582 -6.04 -8.39 27.43
CA PRO A 582 -7.40 -8.40 26.89
C PRO A 582 -8.39 -7.56 27.72
N ASP A 583 -8.12 -7.36 28.99
CA ASP A 583 -8.96 -6.62 29.94
C ASP A 583 -8.12 -5.75 30.89
N SER A 584 -8.79 -4.97 31.74
CA SER A 584 -8.18 -4.04 32.70
C SER A 584 -7.49 -4.69 33.90
N SER A 585 -7.51 -6.00 34.01
CA SER A 585 -6.77 -6.71 35.09
C SER A 585 -5.25 -6.64 34.88
N LEU A 586 -4.79 -6.24 33.67
CA LEU A 586 -3.40 -6.23 33.28
C LEU A 586 -2.71 -7.60 33.30
N LEU A 587 -3.51 -8.67 33.27
CA LEU A 587 -2.99 -10.02 33.13
C LEU A 587 -2.71 -10.30 31.66
N VAL A 588 -1.48 -10.72 31.41
CA VAL A 588 -1.06 -11.15 30.06
C VAL A 588 -1.77 -12.46 29.70
N ARG A 589 -2.29 -12.53 28.50
CA ARG A 589 -2.84 -13.74 27.88
C ARG A 589 -2.33 -13.87 26.47
N SER A 590 -1.98 -15.08 26.08
CA SER A 590 -1.67 -15.39 24.70
C SER A 590 -2.96 -15.54 23.91
N GLU A 591 -3.15 -14.70 22.90
CA GLU A 591 -4.33 -14.68 22.04
C GLU A 591 -3.92 -14.67 20.56
N PRO A 592 -4.81 -15.08 19.64
CA PRO A 592 -4.57 -14.91 18.22
C PRO A 592 -4.18 -13.47 17.87
N VAL A 593 -3.28 -13.30 16.90
CA VAL A 593 -2.97 -11.96 16.39
C VAL A 593 -4.24 -11.30 15.86
N SER A 594 -4.45 -10.02 16.24
CA SER A 594 -5.65 -9.28 15.83
C SER A 594 -5.74 -9.16 14.29
N ARG A 595 -6.91 -9.44 13.74
CA ARG A 595 -7.18 -9.31 12.30
C ARG A 595 -6.36 -10.26 11.44
N LEU A 596 -6.00 -11.43 11.94
CA LEU A 596 -5.40 -12.48 11.11
C LEU A 596 -6.24 -12.74 9.86
N LEU A 597 -5.55 -12.93 8.75
CA LEU A 597 -6.18 -13.23 7.48
C LEU A 597 -6.74 -14.67 7.52
N PRO A 598 -7.96 -14.90 7.01
CA PRO A 598 -8.40 -16.26 6.72
C PRO A 598 -7.56 -16.86 5.59
N VAL A 599 -7.60 -18.15 5.43
CA VAL A 599 -7.06 -18.81 4.22
C VAL A 599 -7.72 -18.21 2.99
N THR A 600 -6.91 -17.75 2.04
CA THR A 600 -7.38 -17.18 0.79
C THR A 600 -6.80 -17.93 -0.39
N THR A 601 -7.63 -18.14 -1.41
CA THR A 601 -7.26 -18.78 -2.66
C THR A 601 -7.78 -17.95 -3.81
N ASN A 602 -6.94 -17.73 -4.80
CA ASN A 602 -7.31 -17.16 -6.09
C ASN A 602 -7.06 -18.21 -7.17
N LEU A 603 -8.05 -18.46 -8.03
CA LEU A 603 -7.95 -19.43 -9.13
C LEU A 603 -8.59 -18.84 -10.37
N GLY A 604 -7.96 -19.04 -11.51
CA GLY A 604 -8.53 -18.56 -12.76
C GLY A 604 -7.87 -19.14 -13.99
N PHE A 605 -8.43 -18.77 -15.12
CA PHE A 605 -7.82 -19.02 -16.41
C PHE A 605 -8.03 -17.82 -17.34
N ARG A 606 -7.07 -17.58 -18.21
CA ARG A 606 -7.11 -16.64 -19.31
C ARG A 606 -7.00 -17.40 -20.63
N TYR A 607 -7.90 -17.07 -21.55
CA TYR A 607 -7.92 -17.67 -22.87
C TYR A 607 -7.89 -16.59 -23.94
N ASP A 608 -6.86 -16.59 -24.77
CA ASP A 608 -6.70 -15.68 -25.90
C ASP A 608 -7.53 -16.21 -27.09
N LEU A 609 -8.66 -15.54 -27.35
CA LEU A 609 -9.55 -15.82 -28.47
C LEU A 609 -8.86 -15.55 -29.81
N SER A 610 -8.03 -14.51 -29.81
CA SER A 610 -7.16 -14.09 -30.91
C SER A 610 -6.00 -13.28 -30.35
N ASP A 611 -5.07 -12.83 -31.19
CA ASP A 611 -3.97 -11.95 -30.78
C ASP A 611 -4.45 -10.59 -30.22
N SER A 612 -5.70 -10.22 -30.46
CA SER A 612 -6.29 -8.95 -30.03
C SER A 612 -7.45 -9.10 -29.02
N GLN A 613 -7.85 -10.32 -28.68
CA GLN A 613 -8.99 -10.57 -27.80
C GLN A 613 -8.71 -11.67 -26.79
N TRP A 614 -9.07 -11.42 -25.55
CA TRP A 614 -8.96 -12.41 -24.50
C TRP A 614 -10.17 -12.40 -23.58
N VAL A 615 -10.37 -13.53 -22.90
CA VAL A 615 -11.33 -13.70 -21.81
C VAL A 615 -10.61 -14.25 -20.60
N GLU A 616 -11.06 -13.86 -19.42
CA GLU A 616 -10.59 -14.39 -18.15
C GLU A 616 -11.77 -14.74 -17.27
N LEU A 617 -11.70 -15.90 -16.62
CA LEU A 617 -12.58 -16.24 -15.53
C LEU A 617 -11.72 -16.50 -14.30
N SER A 618 -12.00 -15.76 -13.23
CA SER A 618 -11.27 -15.89 -11.97
C SER A 618 -12.20 -16.00 -10.77
N SER A 619 -11.69 -16.55 -9.68
CA SER A 619 -12.40 -16.66 -8.41
C SER A 619 -11.52 -16.23 -7.25
N ILE A 620 -12.09 -15.51 -6.29
CA ILE A 620 -11.47 -15.22 -4.99
C ILE A 620 -12.26 -15.98 -3.93
N ILE A 621 -11.59 -16.90 -3.26
CA ILE A 621 -12.19 -17.74 -2.22
C ILE A 621 -11.51 -17.38 -0.90
N SER A 622 -12.29 -17.07 0.11
CA SER A 622 -11.82 -16.75 1.45
C SER A 622 -12.54 -17.66 2.44
N ASP A 623 -11.80 -18.32 3.29
CA ASP A 623 -12.39 -19.13 4.35
C ASP A 623 -13.02 -18.23 5.42
N ARG A 624 -13.79 -18.84 6.31
CA ARG A 624 -14.32 -18.19 7.50
C ARG A 624 -13.19 -17.78 8.44
N GLN A 625 -13.28 -16.57 9.02
CA GLN A 625 -12.38 -16.14 10.07
C GLN A 625 -13.11 -16.09 11.41
N ASP A 626 -12.93 -17.11 12.22
CA ASP A 626 -13.50 -17.23 13.58
C ASP A 626 -12.42 -17.35 14.68
N THR A 627 -11.15 -17.41 14.30
CA THR A 627 -10.02 -17.32 15.24
C THR A 627 -9.82 -15.86 15.64
N LEU A 628 -10.54 -15.43 16.66
CA LEU A 628 -10.60 -14.03 17.09
C LEU A 628 -9.99 -13.85 18.46
N ASN A 629 -9.21 -12.80 18.65
CA ASN A 629 -8.84 -12.36 20.00
C ASN A 629 -9.99 -11.61 20.70
N THR A 630 -9.83 -11.33 21.99
CA THR A 630 -10.85 -10.66 22.81
C THR A 630 -11.24 -9.30 22.26
N ARG A 631 -10.27 -8.52 21.75
CA ARG A 631 -10.54 -7.19 21.21
C ARG A 631 -11.23 -7.23 19.85
N ASP A 632 -10.98 -8.25 19.03
CA ASP A 632 -11.70 -8.45 17.75
C ASP A 632 -13.16 -8.84 18.00
N ARG A 633 -13.43 -9.68 19.03
CA ARG A 633 -14.79 -10.00 19.47
C ARG A 633 -15.55 -8.77 19.96
N SER A 634 -14.86 -7.79 20.56
CA SER A 634 -15.47 -6.54 21.01
C SER A 634 -15.74 -5.51 19.91
N ASP A 635 -15.15 -5.69 18.72
CA ASP A 635 -15.35 -4.79 17.57
C ASP A 635 -16.60 -5.15 16.76
N THR A 636 -17.74 -5.14 17.42
CA THR A 636 -19.03 -5.61 16.91
C THR A 636 -19.56 -4.83 15.72
N GLN A 637 -19.05 -3.63 15.44
CA GLN A 637 -19.45 -2.85 14.25
C GLN A 637 -18.80 -3.39 12.96
N ARG A 638 -17.71 -4.14 13.07
CA ARG A 638 -16.94 -4.61 11.91
C ARG A 638 -16.91 -6.14 11.81
N ILE A 639 -16.85 -6.82 12.94
CA ILE A 639 -16.78 -8.28 12.99
C ILE A 639 -18.10 -8.83 13.52
N PRO A 640 -18.76 -9.72 12.77
CA PRO A 640 -19.96 -10.42 13.22
C PRO A 640 -19.73 -11.26 14.48
N PRO A 641 -20.74 -11.49 15.29
CA PRO A 641 -20.68 -12.48 16.37
C PRO A 641 -20.27 -13.85 15.82
N GLY A 642 -19.18 -14.42 16.39
CA GLY A 642 -18.63 -15.71 15.95
C GLY A 642 -17.77 -15.65 14.70
N GLY A 643 -17.35 -14.47 14.24
CA GLY A 643 -16.40 -14.29 13.14
C GLY A 643 -17.02 -13.87 11.81
N THR A 644 -16.17 -13.63 10.83
CA THR A 644 -16.56 -13.23 9.50
C THR A 644 -16.81 -14.48 8.64
N PRO A 645 -17.99 -14.64 8.02
CA PRO A 645 -18.26 -15.75 7.10
C PRO A 645 -17.27 -15.80 5.94
N GLY A 646 -16.95 -17.01 5.47
CA GLY A 646 -16.21 -17.22 4.23
C GLY A 646 -17.06 -16.88 3.01
N TYR A 647 -16.40 -16.68 1.87
CA TYR A 647 -17.06 -16.36 0.61
C TYR A 647 -16.30 -16.93 -0.58
N ALA A 648 -17.01 -17.07 -1.70
CA ALA A 648 -16.43 -17.37 -3.01
C ALA A 648 -17.07 -16.46 -4.04
N ILE A 649 -16.30 -15.58 -4.63
CA ILE A 649 -16.75 -14.68 -5.71
C ILE A 649 -16.09 -15.08 -7.01
N PHE A 650 -16.87 -14.95 -8.09
CA PHE A 650 -16.43 -15.26 -9.44
C PHE A 650 -16.50 -14.01 -10.29
N ASN A 651 -15.46 -13.78 -11.08
CA ASN A 651 -15.31 -12.63 -11.95
C ASN A 651 -15.09 -13.09 -13.38
N PHE A 652 -15.67 -12.38 -14.32
CA PHE A 652 -15.44 -12.55 -15.75
C PHE A 652 -14.89 -11.25 -16.33
N ARG A 653 -13.88 -11.35 -17.17
CA ARG A 653 -13.29 -10.21 -17.88
C ARG A 653 -13.17 -10.53 -19.36
N TYR A 654 -13.30 -9.52 -20.17
CA TYR A 654 -13.06 -9.53 -21.60
C TYR A 654 -12.24 -8.32 -21.99
N GLY A 655 -11.18 -8.53 -22.76
CA GLY A 655 -10.34 -7.48 -23.31
C GLY A 655 -10.33 -7.54 -24.83
N LEU A 656 -10.34 -6.37 -25.45
CA LEU A 656 -10.25 -6.17 -26.89
C LEU A 656 -9.24 -5.08 -27.22
N GLN A 657 -8.09 -5.44 -27.77
CA GLN A 657 -7.19 -4.53 -28.43
C GLN A 657 -7.74 -4.25 -29.83
N LEU A 658 -8.55 -3.19 -29.96
CA LEU A 658 -9.22 -2.84 -31.22
C LEU A 658 -8.21 -2.48 -32.33
N ASN A 659 -7.13 -1.80 -31.97
CA ASN A 659 -5.95 -1.48 -32.74
C ASN A 659 -4.81 -1.16 -31.78
N GLU A 660 -3.61 -0.85 -32.24
CA GLU A 660 -2.42 -0.55 -31.41
C GLU A 660 -2.66 0.58 -30.38
N GLN A 661 -3.59 1.46 -30.63
CA GLN A 661 -3.88 2.64 -29.83
C GLN A 661 -5.05 2.44 -28.86
N THR A 662 -5.97 1.48 -29.12
CA THR A 662 -7.26 1.41 -28.43
C THR A 662 -7.44 0.07 -27.75
N LEU A 663 -7.47 0.08 -26.42
CA LEU A 663 -7.85 -1.04 -25.57
C LEU A 663 -9.25 -0.80 -24.99
N LEU A 664 -10.13 -1.79 -25.13
CA LEU A 664 -11.45 -1.82 -24.49
C LEU A 664 -11.50 -3.01 -23.53
N THR A 665 -12.05 -2.81 -22.34
CA THR A 665 -12.27 -3.88 -21.38
C THR A 665 -13.72 -3.88 -20.89
N ALA A 666 -14.22 -5.05 -20.61
CA ALA A 666 -15.52 -5.24 -19.97
C ALA A 666 -15.41 -6.33 -18.92
N SER A 667 -15.91 -6.09 -17.72
CA SER A 667 -15.88 -7.09 -16.66
C SER A 667 -17.21 -7.18 -15.92
N ILE A 668 -17.44 -8.36 -15.36
CA ILE A 668 -18.53 -8.64 -14.42
C ILE A 668 -17.85 -9.18 -13.16
N GLU A 669 -17.84 -8.38 -12.12
CA GLU A 669 -17.37 -8.80 -10.81
C GLU A 669 -18.50 -9.37 -9.98
N ASN A 670 -18.20 -10.36 -9.14
CA ASN A 670 -19.17 -11.00 -8.26
C ASN A 670 -20.41 -11.49 -9.04
N ILE A 671 -20.20 -12.34 -10.06
CA ILE A 671 -21.27 -12.83 -10.98
C ILE A 671 -22.41 -13.49 -10.23
N THR A 672 -22.11 -14.16 -9.11
CA THR A 672 -23.10 -14.86 -8.29
C THR A 672 -23.86 -13.95 -7.34
N ASP A 673 -23.60 -12.66 -7.37
CA ASP A 673 -24.16 -11.66 -6.45
C ASP A 673 -24.03 -12.09 -4.98
N GLN A 674 -22.87 -12.66 -4.61
CA GLN A 674 -22.57 -13.11 -3.27
C GLN A 674 -22.51 -11.91 -2.31
N GLU A 675 -23.26 -11.98 -1.22
CA GLU A 675 -23.12 -11.05 -0.11
C GLU A 675 -21.86 -11.39 0.68
N TYR A 676 -20.91 -10.43 0.79
CA TYR A 676 -19.66 -10.67 1.49
C TYR A 676 -19.03 -9.38 2.06
N ARG A 677 -18.14 -9.61 3.03
CA ARG A 677 -17.30 -8.57 3.62
C ARG A 677 -15.91 -9.12 3.87
N VAL A 678 -14.90 -8.37 3.49
CA VAL A 678 -13.51 -8.68 3.83
C VAL A 678 -13.33 -8.56 5.36
N HIS A 679 -12.67 -9.56 5.98
CA HIS A 679 -12.54 -9.65 7.43
C HIS A 679 -12.05 -8.33 8.06
N GLY A 680 -12.74 -7.87 9.10
CA GLY A 680 -12.42 -6.64 9.82
C GLY A 680 -12.77 -5.34 9.10
N SER A 681 -13.31 -5.37 7.87
CA SER A 681 -13.80 -4.19 7.17
C SER A 681 -15.06 -3.61 7.80
N GLY A 682 -15.26 -2.30 7.60
CA GLY A 682 -16.41 -1.56 8.14
C GLY A 682 -17.65 -1.60 7.26
N GLN A 683 -17.59 -2.26 6.09
CA GLN A 683 -18.68 -2.29 5.12
C GLN A 683 -18.59 -3.55 4.27
N ASN A 684 -19.73 -3.94 3.67
CA ASN A 684 -19.76 -5.00 2.66
C ASN A 684 -19.17 -4.51 1.34
N GLU A 685 -18.65 -5.44 0.56
CA GLU A 685 -18.17 -5.19 -0.79
C GLU A 685 -19.37 -5.14 -1.76
N PRO A 686 -19.19 -4.63 -2.99
CA PRO A 686 -20.22 -4.60 -4.01
C PRO A 686 -20.85 -5.96 -4.30
N GLY A 687 -22.15 -6.00 -4.59
CA GLY A 687 -22.80 -7.11 -5.25
C GLY A 687 -22.34 -7.24 -6.70
N ILE A 688 -23.16 -7.83 -7.57
CA ILE A 688 -22.83 -7.93 -8.99
C ILE A 688 -22.52 -6.55 -9.58
N ASN A 689 -21.38 -6.44 -10.27
CA ASN A 689 -20.84 -5.18 -10.75
C ASN A 689 -20.39 -5.31 -12.21
N PHE A 690 -20.98 -4.51 -13.09
CA PHE A 690 -20.54 -4.40 -14.49
C PHE A 690 -19.58 -3.22 -14.59
N ILE A 691 -18.40 -3.47 -15.15
CA ILE A 691 -17.35 -2.47 -15.35
C ILE A 691 -17.03 -2.39 -16.83
N PHE A 692 -16.88 -1.19 -17.32
CA PHE A 692 -16.40 -0.90 -18.66
C PHE A 692 -15.16 -0.02 -18.56
N GLY A 693 -14.11 -0.42 -19.26
CA GLY A 693 -12.85 0.32 -19.39
C GLY A 693 -12.55 0.64 -20.85
N ALA A 694 -11.93 1.79 -21.08
CA ALA A 694 -11.42 2.19 -22.38
C ALA A 694 -10.11 2.98 -22.22
N SER A 695 -9.14 2.68 -23.05
CA SER A 695 -7.88 3.43 -23.16
C SER A 695 -7.60 3.75 -24.63
N LEU A 696 -7.31 5.01 -24.91
CA LEU A 696 -6.99 5.50 -26.25
C LEU A 696 -5.67 6.28 -26.21
N LYS A 697 -4.67 5.80 -26.95
CA LYS A 697 -3.41 6.52 -27.22
C LYS A 697 -3.52 7.30 -28.52
N PHE A 698 -2.87 8.44 -28.63
CA PHE A 698 -2.86 9.28 -29.85
C PHE A 698 -1.60 10.13 -29.97
#